data_bfbdf7f6b7e3ecb28a223df2aa3060a1
#
_entry.id   bfbdf7f6b7e3ecb28a223df2aa3060a1
#
_cell.length_a   1.000
_cell.length_b   1.000
_cell.length_c   1.000
_cell.angle_alpha   90.00
_cell.angle_beta   90.00
_cell.angle_gamma   90.00
#
_symmetry.space_group_name_H-M   'P 1'
#
loop_
_entity.id
_entity.type
_entity.pdbx_description
1 polymer ?
#
loop_
_entity_poly.entity_id
_entity_poly.type
_entity_poly.pdbx_seq_one_letter_code
_entity_poly.pdbx_strand_id
1 'polypeptide(L)'
;MKALQYLFIIINFLLLTSLKINKKESFYQERFVDLSELKNTYLKKTDDLTLSLENLKKTEDFNSLKSGLSAIRLKYKRIEGFIGYFSIDEAKFYINSAPLPRLEKNVPEINVIAPHGLQVLEELIYDKSPKKNINDEINVITKHLISINEYHKKINLEPRHVFEISRQSLIRTFTLGVSGFDSPCSSNGIKESMEVLKSIQDVTNSYVTTFKNSNNSKQITESLDKAILFLESNLDFNSFNRYQYLKKYILPLYKMIFEFQREIGVETINEVSNFETAFNYNSESFFSKEFLNPIYFSNFEKSEFNQKSIELGKLLFFDPLLSNNNKRACASCHNPNMAFTDGHKKSIATNFDINSKRNAPTVIDAIFSDRFFYDLRSEKIEKQLDHVIKGKDDFHTSYEVIFEKLKKSTEYTDYFINAYPDHIEDPINYFTFSTSLGAYVSSLVSFDSPFDKSLLKESSDLESNEINGFNIFMGKGMCATCHFPPTFSGLVPPYYNENESEVIGVPYTIKAKEIDKDFGRASNGIPGEMSEIYKNSFKTVGLRNVAYTAPYMHNGVYNTLDEVMDFYNNGGGIGHGLDIPNQTLPFDSLNLNEDEIKDVIAFMQTLSDTIGLTSKPNKLPNISDSTLNYRIVGGEY
;
A
#
# COMPACT_ATOMS: atom_id res chain seq x y z
N MET A 1 22.49 -36.68 53.94
CA MET A 1 22.43 -37.14 52.54
C MET A 1 21.48 -36.35 51.69
N LYS A 2 20.21 -36.13 52.04
CA LYS A 2 19.25 -35.37 51.21
C LYS A 2 19.65 -33.91 50.93
N ALA A 3 20.23 -33.20 51.93
CA ALA A 3 20.69 -31.82 51.75
C ALA A 3 21.85 -31.67 50.74
N LEU A 4 22.77 -32.67 50.70
CA LEU A 4 23.85 -32.68 49.71
C LEU A 4 23.36 -32.94 48.28
N GLN A 5 22.32 -33.74 48.12
CA GLN A 5 21.68 -33.97 46.80
C GLN A 5 20.97 -32.72 46.26
N TYR A 6 20.29 -31.96 47.12
CA TYR A 6 19.67 -30.68 46.73
C TYR A 6 20.71 -29.62 46.36
N LEU A 7 21.81 -29.55 47.11
CA LEU A 7 22.90 -28.63 46.80
C LEU A 7 23.56 -28.96 45.45
N PHE A 8 23.71 -30.26 45.13
CA PHE A 8 24.27 -30.72 43.86
C PHE A 8 23.34 -30.44 42.68
N ILE A 9 22.03 -30.53 42.87
CA ILE A 9 21.01 -30.19 41.84
C ILE A 9 21.00 -28.69 41.60
N ILE A 10 21.06 -27.86 42.65
CA ILE A 10 21.09 -26.39 42.53
C ILE A 10 22.38 -25.92 41.85
N ILE A 11 23.53 -26.50 42.20
CA ILE A 11 24.82 -26.16 41.57
C ILE A 11 24.83 -26.57 40.10
N ASN A 12 24.28 -27.74 39.72
CA ASN A 12 24.17 -28.14 38.34
C ASN A 12 23.16 -27.27 37.54
N PHE A 13 22.06 -26.83 38.16
CA PHE A 13 21.11 -25.92 37.54
C PHE A 13 21.72 -24.53 37.33
N LEU A 14 22.49 -24.00 38.30
CA LEU A 14 23.21 -22.75 38.18
C LEU A 14 24.34 -22.83 37.13
N LEU A 15 25.06 -23.95 37.06
CA LEU A 15 26.07 -24.21 36.03
C LEU A 15 25.45 -24.31 34.64
N LEU A 16 24.32 -24.99 34.49
CA LEU A 16 23.60 -25.11 33.22
C LEU A 16 22.98 -23.76 32.75
N THR A 17 22.52 -22.95 33.70
CA THR A 17 22.02 -21.58 33.40
C THR A 17 23.17 -20.64 33.05
N SER A 18 24.30 -20.69 33.78
CA SER A 18 25.50 -19.90 33.47
C SER A 18 26.14 -20.30 32.13
N LEU A 19 26.17 -21.61 31.81
CA LEU A 19 26.62 -22.10 30.50
C LEU A 19 25.67 -21.70 29.36
N LYS A 20 24.34 -21.62 29.61
CA LYS A 20 23.38 -21.09 28.65
C LYS A 20 23.52 -19.57 28.47
N ILE A 21 23.74 -18.83 29.57
CA ILE A 21 23.97 -17.38 29.54
C ILE A 21 25.30 -17.07 28.83
N ASN A 22 26.41 -17.75 29.21
CA ASN A 22 27.70 -17.56 28.53
C ASN A 22 27.69 -18.00 27.07
N LYS A 23 26.94 -19.05 26.67
CA LYS A 23 26.75 -19.39 25.27
C LYS A 23 25.93 -18.33 24.54
N LYS A 24 24.91 -17.73 25.18
CA LYS A 24 24.13 -16.65 24.62
C LYS A 24 24.97 -15.37 24.45
N GLU A 25 25.76 -14.99 25.46
CA GLU A 25 26.65 -13.83 25.38
C GLU A 25 27.81 -14.02 24.41
N SER A 26 28.47 -15.19 24.33
CA SER A 26 29.50 -15.46 23.32
C SER A 26 28.92 -15.53 21.92
N PHE A 27 27.70 -16.04 21.75
CA PHE A 27 26.97 -16.07 20.51
C PHE A 27 26.56 -14.66 20.07
N TYR A 28 26.28 -13.73 20.99
CA TYR A 28 26.05 -12.32 20.70
C TYR A 28 27.33 -11.54 20.40
N GLN A 29 28.44 -11.82 21.09
CA GLN A 29 29.72 -11.14 20.83
C GLN A 29 30.34 -11.50 19.46
N GLU A 30 30.20 -12.74 19.01
CA GLU A 30 30.66 -13.16 17.67
C GLU A 30 29.84 -12.60 16.52
N ARG A 31 28.65 -12.00 16.77
CA ARG A 31 27.71 -11.45 15.77
C ARG A 31 27.71 -9.93 15.68
N PHE A 32 28.50 -9.26 16.52
CA PHE A 32 28.59 -7.81 16.46
C PHE A 32 29.39 -7.36 15.23
N VAL A 33 28.69 -6.75 14.27
CA VAL A 33 29.32 -6.07 13.13
C VAL A 33 29.35 -4.58 13.44
N ASP A 34 30.53 -3.98 13.38
CA ASP A 34 30.68 -2.54 13.54
C ASP A 34 30.11 -1.81 12.32
N LEU A 35 29.06 -1.05 12.53
CA LEU A 35 28.34 -0.28 11.49
C LEU A 35 28.83 1.17 11.39
N SER A 36 29.87 1.55 12.13
CA SER A 36 30.38 2.93 12.13
C SER A 36 30.94 3.34 10.76
N GLU A 37 31.66 2.43 10.09
CA GLU A 37 32.19 2.67 8.74
C GLU A 37 31.08 2.81 7.70
N LEU A 38 30.05 1.96 7.77
CA LEU A 38 28.86 2.06 6.91
C LEU A 38 28.18 3.43 7.09
N LYS A 39 27.95 3.84 8.34
CA LYS A 39 27.37 5.14 8.67
C LYS A 39 28.21 6.29 8.12
N ASN A 40 29.53 6.29 8.35
CA ASN A 40 30.43 7.32 7.89
C ASN A 40 30.47 7.40 6.36
N THR A 41 30.46 6.26 5.67
CA THR A 41 30.40 6.19 4.20
C THR A 41 29.11 6.79 3.67
N TYR A 42 27.98 6.50 4.32
CA TYR A 42 26.69 7.07 3.96
C TYR A 42 26.66 8.59 4.15
N LEU A 43 27.11 9.11 5.31
CA LEU A 43 27.18 10.55 5.58
C LEU A 43 28.05 11.28 4.54
N LYS A 44 29.19 10.70 4.18
CA LYS A 44 30.06 11.25 3.14
C LYS A 44 29.39 11.27 1.75
N LYS A 45 28.66 10.21 1.39
CA LYS A 45 27.90 10.18 0.13
C LYS A 45 26.79 11.26 0.10
N THR A 46 26.18 11.55 1.25
CA THR A 46 25.18 12.65 1.38
C THR A 46 25.83 14.02 1.19
N ASP A 47 27.02 14.26 1.75
CA ASP A 47 27.79 15.48 1.52
C ASP A 47 28.20 15.64 0.04
N ASP A 48 28.60 14.54 -0.60
CA ASP A 48 29.00 14.49 -2.01
C ASP A 48 27.81 14.79 -2.96
N LEU A 49 26.62 14.28 -2.63
CA LEU A 49 25.38 14.62 -3.32
C LEU A 49 25.07 16.11 -3.20
N THR A 50 25.15 16.66 -1.98
CA THR A 50 24.94 18.08 -1.70
C THR A 50 25.87 18.96 -2.51
N LEU A 51 27.17 18.63 -2.53
CA LEU A 51 28.17 19.36 -3.35
C LEU A 51 27.89 19.26 -4.85
N SER A 52 27.39 18.09 -5.32
CA SER A 52 27.05 17.90 -6.74
C SER A 52 25.88 18.78 -7.16
N LEU A 53 24.86 18.95 -6.31
CA LEU A 53 23.74 19.87 -6.51
C LEU A 53 24.21 21.33 -6.56
N GLU A 54 25.08 21.73 -5.63
CA GLU A 54 25.66 23.10 -5.64
C GLU A 54 26.47 23.39 -6.91
N ASN A 55 27.19 22.39 -7.43
CA ASN A 55 27.92 22.54 -8.68
C ASN A 55 26.99 22.62 -9.91
N LEU A 56 25.84 21.95 -9.88
CA LEU A 56 24.84 21.99 -10.97
C LEU A 56 24.31 23.44 -11.19
N LYS A 57 24.24 24.26 -10.16
CA LYS A 57 23.86 25.70 -10.27
C LYS A 57 24.76 26.50 -11.23
N LYS A 58 26.01 26.09 -11.40
CA LYS A 58 26.99 26.77 -12.27
C LYS A 58 26.82 26.41 -13.75
N THR A 59 25.98 25.45 -14.06
CA THR A 59 25.73 24.92 -15.42
C THR A 59 24.65 25.75 -16.09
N GLU A 60 24.91 26.31 -17.28
CA GLU A 60 23.96 27.16 -18.01
C GLU A 60 23.21 26.41 -19.12
N ASP A 61 23.88 25.47 -19.79
CA ASP A 61 23.31 24.70 -20.89
C ASP A 61 22.36 23.61 -20.40
N PHE A 62 21.17 23.54 -21.00
CA PHE A 62 20.13 22.57 -20.59
C PHE A 62 20.51 21.11 -20.84
N ASN A 63 21.30 20.80 -21.87
CA ASN A 63 21.75 19.41 -22.09
C ASN A 63 22.74 18.97 -21.00
N SER A 64 23.63 19.89 -20.61
CA SER A 64 24.54 19.68 -19.48
C SER A 64 23.79 19.62 -18.14
N LEU A 65 22.70 20.39 -17.95
CA LEU A 65 21.82 20.29 -16.79
C LEU A 65 21.14 18.91 -16.72
N LYS A 66 20.59 18.39 -17.83
CA LYS A 66 19.98 17.06 -17.90
C LYS A 66 20.99 15.95 -17.55
N SER A 67 22.19 16.04 -18.14
CA SER A 67 23.26 15.07 -17.85
C SER A 67 23.73 15.12 -16.40
N GLY A 68 23.88 16.35 -15.87
CA GLY A 68 24.24 16.58 -14.47
C GLY A 68 23.20 16.08 -13.50
N LEU A 69 21.91 16.34 -13.77
CA LEU A 69 20.81 15.82 -12.97
C LEU A 69 20.78 14.30 -12.98
N SER A 70 20.96 13.64 -14.16
CA SER A 70 21.03 12.20 -14.25
C SER A 70 22.13 11.64 -13.34
N ALA A 71 23.33 12.22 -13.35
CA ALA A 71 24.42 11.81 -12.46
C ALA A 71 24.09 12.04 -10.96
N ILE A 72 23.42 13.13 -10.63
CA ILE A 72 22.96 13.44 -9.26
C ILE A 72 21.94 12.41 -8.79
N ARG A 73 20.98 12.04 -9.64
CA ARG A 73 19.97 11.02 -9.30
C ARG A 73 20.61 9.67 -9.02
N LEU A 74 21.62 9.25 -9.80
CA LEU A 74 22.36 8.02 -9.52
C LEU A 74 23.06 8.07 -8.16
N LYS A 75 23.65 9.21 -7.77
CA LYS A 75 24.22 9.40 -6.42
C LYS A 75 23.16 9.33 -5.32
N TYR A 76 22.00 9.95 -5.54
CA TYR A 76 20.87 9.89 -4.61
C TYR A 76 20.43 8.44 -4.38
N LYS A 77 20.30 7.64 -5.42
CA LYS A 77 19.90 6.22 -5.32
C LYS A 77 20.85 5.37 -4.47
N ARG A 78 22.12 5.78 -4.33
CA ARG A 78 23.08 5.13 -3.42
C ARG A 78 22.81 5.38 -1.94
N ILE A 79 22.02 6.39 -1.59
CA ILE A 79 21.70 6.80 -0.21
C ILE A 79 20.20 6.81 0.08
N GLU A 80 19.36 6.65 -0.91
CA GLU A 80 17.90 6.72 -0.82
C GLU A 80 17.32 5.82 0.27
N GLY A 81 17.83 4.58 0.39
CA GLY A 81 17.36 3.64 1.41
C GLY A 81 17.54 4.14 2.84
N PHE A 82 18.67 4.79 3.15
CA PHE A 82 18.90 5.40 4.46
C PHE A 82 18.00 6.62 4.70
N ILE A 83 17.90 7.52 3.73
CA ILE A 83 17.04 8.70 3.84
C ILE A 83 15.60 8.25 4.04
N GLY A 84 15.11 7.33 3.20
CA GLY A 84 13.76 6.82 3.27
C GLY A 84 13.45 6.09 4.58
N TYR A 85 14.42 5.41 5.19
CA TYR A 85 14.19 4.69 6.44
C TYR A 85 14.17 5.61 7.67
N PHE A 86 15.07 6.59 7.76
CA PHE A 86 15.25 7.42 8.95
C PHE A 86 14.64 8.82 8.85
N SER A 87 14.32 9.30 7.66
CA SER A 87 13.78 10.64 7.38
C SER A 87 12.70 10.57 6.30
N ILE A 88 11.63 9.83 6.61
CA ILE A 88 10.55 9.49 5.67
C ILE A 88 9.91 10.76 5.08
N ASP A 89 9.55 11.72 5.95
CA ASP A 89 8.85 12.93 5.54
C ASP A 89 9.75 13.82 4.67
N GLU A 90 11.03 13.96 5.02
CA GLU A 90 11.98 14.72 4.19
C GLU A 90 12.19 14.04 2.84
N ALA A 91 12.34 12.70 2.81
CA ALA A 91 12.46 11.95 1.56
C ALA A 91 11.27 12.19 0.65
N LYS A 92 10.07 12.06 1.22
CA LYS A 92 8.79 12.13 0.52
C LYS A 92 8.43 13.55 0.06
N PHE A 93 8.80 14.57 0.84
CA PHE A 93 8.27 15.92 0.63
C PHE A 93 9.27 16.92 0.07
N TYR A 94 10.58 16.65 0.21
CA TYR A 94 11.59 17.62 -0.13
C TYR A 94 12.78 17.07 -0.95
N ILE A 95 12.96 15.73 -0.98
CA ILE A 95 14.10 15.16 -1.72
C ILE A 95 13.66 14.54 -3.04
N ASN A 96 12.57 13.75 -3.06
CA ASN A 96 12.08 13.10 -4.28
C ASN A 96 10.55 13.00 -4.29
N SER A 97 9.87 14.11 -4.05
CA SER A 97 8.40 14.20 -4.10
C SER A 97 7.89 14.09 -5.52
N ALA A 98 6.72 13.48 -5.71
CA ALA A 98 5.95 13.65 -6.93
C ALA A 98 5.62 15.14 -7.14
N PRO A 99 5.60 15.64 -8.39
CA PRO A 99 5.45 17.07 -8.70
C PRO A 99 3.99 17.54 -8.58
N LEU A 100 3.30 17.14 -7.52
CA LEU A 100 1.90 17.48 -7.24
C LEU A 100 1.78 18.28 -5.95
N PRO A 101 1.00 19.39 -5.93
CA PRO A 101 0.74 20.15 -4.71
C PRO A 101 -0.08 19.32 -3.73
N ARG A 102 0.11 19.57 -2.44
CA ARG A 102 -0.60 18.87 -1.37
C ARG A 102 -1.06 19.84 -0.30
N LEU A 103 -1.97 19.39 0.54
CA LEU A 103 -2.36 20.17 1.72
C LEU A 103 -1.54 19.76 2.94
N GLU A 104 -1.19 20.74 3.75
CA GLU A 104 -0.59 20.51 5.06
C GLU A 104 -1.60 19.81 5.98
N LYS A 105 -1.18 18.70 6.59
CA LYS A 105 -2.05 17.93 7.49
C LYS A 105 -2.10 18.58 8.88
N ASN A 106 -3.23 18.42 9.57
CA ASN A 106 -3.41 18.80 10.98
C ASN A 106 -3.27 20.30 11.29
N VAL A 107 -3.51 21.16 10.32
CA VAL A 107 -3.58 22.62 10.52
C VAL A 107 -5.01 23.12 10.35
N PRO A 108 -5.44 24.14 11.11
CA PRO A 108 -6.82 24.63 11.06
C PRO A 108 -7.15 25.40 9.77
N GLU A 109 -6.14 25.93 9.09
CA GLU A 109 -6.28 26.69 7.84
C GLU A 109 -5.78 25.87 6.66
N ILE A 110 -6.40 26.08 5.48
CA ILE A 110 -5.95 25.43 4.24
C ILE A 110 -4.59 26.03 3.84
N ASN A 111 -3.54 25.23 3.96
CA ASN A 111 -2.21 25.59 3.51
C ASN A 111 -1.77 24.64 2.40
N VAL A 112 -1.61 25.15 1.18
CA VAL A 112 -1.14 24.40 0.02
C VAL A 112 0.39 24.41 0.02
N ILE A 113 0.99 23.24 0.14
CA ILE A 113 2.43 23.06 0.05
C ILE A 113 2.78 22.74 -1.40
N ALA A 114 3.66 23.55 -1.99
CA ALA A 114 4.21 23.27 -3.30
C ALA A 114 5.06 21.98 -3.28
N PRO A 115 5.10 21.21 -4.36
CA PRO A 115 5.98 20.06 -4.48
C PRO A 115 7.45 20.49 -4.56
N HIS A 116 8.35 19.69 -4.01
CA HIS A 116 9.79 19.90 -4.03
C HIS A 116 10.54 18.58 -4.27
N GLY A 117 11.78 18.68 -4.74
CA GLY A 117 12.68 17.54 -4.85
C GLY A 117 13.15 17.24 -6.27
N LEU A 118 13.80 16.09 -6.42
CA LEU A 118 14.48 15.72 -7.68
C LEU A 118 13.51 15.51 -8.86
N GLN A 119 12.25 15.12 -8.62
CA GLN A 119 11.26 15.04 -9.70
C GLN A 119 10.84 16.44 -10.17
N VAL A 120 10.61 17.36 -9.25
CA VAL A 120 10.30 18.78 -9.58
C VAL A 120 11.49 19.42 -10.31
N LEU A 121 12.71 19.17 -9.84
CA LEU A 121 13.92 19.66 -10.51
C LEU A 121 14.06 19.09 -11.93
N GLU A 122 13.64 17.82 -12.13
CA GLU A 122 13.62 17.17 -13.43
C GLU A 122 12.65 17.87 -14.39
N GLU A 123 11.41 18.13 -13.97
CA GLU A 123 10.43 18.87 -14.77
C GLU A 123 10.94 20.26 -15.12
N LEU A 124 11.42 21.03 -14.14
CA LEU A 124 11.94 22.37 -14.38
C LEU A 124 13.06 22.40 -15.44
N ILE A 125 13.94 21.40 -15.46
CA ILE A 125 15.03 21.29 -16.43
C ILE A 125 14.51 20.83 -17.79
N TYR A 126 13.57 19.88 -17.83
CA TYR A 126 13.02 19.36 -19.09
C TYR A 126 12.13 20.38 -19.79
N ASP A 127 11.36 21.17 -19.04
CA ASP A 127 10.53 22.27 -19.52
C ASP A 127 11.32 23.55 -19.83
N LYS A 128 12.63 23.52 -19.62
CA LYS A 128 13.52 24.67 -19.82
C LYS A 128 13.07 25.90 -19.02
N SER A 129 12.64 25.69 -17.80
CA SER A 129 12.23 26.73 -16.86
C SER A 129 13.34 27.74 -16.59
N PRO A 130 13.00 28.96 -16.14
CA PRO A 130 13.99 29.99 -15.80
C PRO A 130 15.03 29.46 -14.81
N LYS A 131 16.29 29.78 -15.04
CA LYS A 131 17.43 29.35 -14.21
C LYS A 131 17.25 29.65 -12.72
N LYS A 132 16.57 30.75 -12.43
CA LYS A 132 16.23 31.12 -11.05
C LYS A 132 15.40 30.03 -10.37
N ASN A 133 14.35 29.52 -11.03
CA ASN A 133 13.48 28.46 -10.46
C ASN A 133 14.25 27.16 -10.23
N ILE A 134 15.11 26.77 -11.18
CA ILE A 134 16.01 25.61 -11.05
C ILE A 134 16.93 25.77 -9.83
N ASN A 135 17.54 26.96 -9.68
CA ASN A 135 18.45 27.23 -8.55
C ASN A 135 17.70 27.29 -7.21
N ASP A 136 16.50 27.86 -7.19
CA ASP A 136 15.66 27.90 -5.99
C ASP A 136 15.27 26.47 -5.54
N GLU A 137 14.92 25.59 -6.46
CA GLU A 137 14.63 24.19 -6.15
C GLU A 137 15.87 23.43 -5.64
N ILE A 138 17.05 23.65 -6.27
CA ILE A 138 18.31 23.08 -5.77
C ILE A 138 18.58 23.56 -4.34
N ASN A 139 18.31 24.84 -4.01
CA ASN A 139 18.48 25.36 -2.65
C ASN A 139 17.59 24.63 -1.64
N VAL A 140 16.33 24.35 -1.99
CA VAL A 140 15.42 23.59 -1.12
C VAL A 140 15.98 22.20 -0.85
N ILE A 141 16.31 21.43 -1.90
CA ILE A 141 16.85 20.07 -1.77
C ILE A 141 18.13 20.08 -0.93
N THR A 142 19.06 20.97 -1.22
CA THR A 142 20.35 21.08 -0.51
C THR A 142 20.16 21.37 0.98
N LYS A 143 19.28 22.32 1.32
CA LYS A 143 18.96 22.65 2.72
C LYS A 143 18.46 21.43 3.48
N HIS A 144 17.55 20.66 2.89
CA HIS A 144 17.03 19.45 3.53
C HIS A 144 18.08 18.33 3.63
N LEU A 145 18.92 18.12 2.62
CA LEU A 145 20.03 17.17 2.69
C LEU A 145 21.02 17.49 3.82
N ILE A 146 21.35 18.77 4.02
CA ILE A 146 22.20 19.19 5.14
C ILE A 146 21.53 18.87 6.48
N SER A 147 20.24 19.18 6.62
CA SER A 147 19.49 18.90 7.85
C SER A 147 19.42 17.41 8.13
N ILE A 148 19.12 16.59 7.12
CA ILE A 148 19.12 15.12 7.19
C ILE A 148 20.48 14.60 7.63
N ASN A 149 21.58 15.10 7.04
CA ASN A 149 22.93 14.65 7.36
C ASN A 149 23.28 14.93 8.83
N GLU A 150 22.96 16.14 9.34
CA GLU A 150 23.16 16.51 10.75
C GLU A 150 22.30 15.65 11.71
N TYR A 151 21.08 15.31 11.33
CA TYR A 151 20.22 14.41 12.11
C TYR A 151 20.79 12.98 12.11
N HIS A 152 21.21 12.47 10.95
CA HIS A 152 21.69 11.11 10.79
C HIS A 152 23.06 10.87 11.48
N LYS A 153 23.87 11.91 11.72
CA LYS A 153 25.06 11.82 12.58
C LYS A 153 24.72 11.31 14.00
N LYS A 154 23.52 11.61 14.47
CA LYS A 154 23.06 11.26 15.83
C LYS A 154 22.40 9.86 15.93
N ILE A 155 22.02 9.27 14.79
CA ILE A 155 21.36 7.97 14.76
C ILE A 155 22.34 6.87 15.15
N ASN A 156 21.91 5.97 16.01
CA ASN A 156 22.60 4.72 16.26
C ASN A 156 22.10 3.65 15.30
N LEU A 157 22.98 3.14 14.43
CA LEU A 157 22.64 2.05 13.53
C LEU A 157 22.61 0.73 14.30
N GLU A 158 21.50 0.02 14.18
CA GLU A 158 21.30 -1.32 14.74
C GLU A 158 21.36 -2.37 13.61
N PRO A 159 21.75 -3.62 13.94
CA PRO A 159 21.83 -4.71 12.98
C PRO A 159 20.60 -4.84 12.08
N ARG A 160 19.37 -4.75 12.64
CA ARG A 160 18.13 -4.89 11.89
C ARG A 160 17.97 -3.83 10.79
N HIS A 161 18.46 -2.60 11.03
CA HIS A 161 18.33 -1.51 10.04
C HIS A 161 18.98 -1.87 8.70
N VAL A 162 20.09 -2.62 8.71
CA VAL A 162 20.75 -3.09 7.46
C VAL A 162 19.81 -3.92 6.60
N PHE A 163 19.11 -4.88 7.22
CA PHE A 163 18.23 -5.82 6.52
C PHE A 163 16.91 -5.16 6.12
N GLU A 164 16.35 -4.33 7.00
CA GLU A 164 15.10 -3.61 6.75
C GLU A 164 15.26 -2.56 5.65
N ILE A 165 16.32 -1.76 5.68
CA ILE A 165 16.67 -0.81 4.59
C ILE A 165 16.84 -1.56 3.26
N SER A 166 17.56 -2.68 3.26
CA SER A 166 17.78 -3.46 2.05
C SER A 166 16.48 -3.99 1.45
N ARG A 167 15.60 -4.54 2.29
CA ARG A 167 14.30 -5.07 1.85
C ARG A 167 13.33 -3.97 1.41
N GLN A 168 13.26 -2.85 2.11
CA GLN A 168 12.50 -1.68 1.67
C GLN A 168 13.02 -1.12 0.34
N SER A 169 14.34 -1.10 0.14
CA SER A 169 14.95 -0.67 -1.11
C SER A 169 14.58 -1.59 -2.27
N LEU A 170 14.44 -2.91 -2.06
CA LEU A 170 13.94 -3.85 -3.07
C LEU A 170 12.47 -3.58 -3.42
N ILE A 171 11.62 -3.32 -2.44
CA ILE A 171 10.23 -2.92 -2.69
C ILE A 171 10.21 -1.63 -3.51
N ARG A 172 10.92 -0.58 -3.06
CA ARG A 172 10.94 0.72 -3.69
C ARG A 172 11.45 0.67 -5.13
N THR A 173 12.58 -0.01 -5.37
CA THR A 173 13.16 -0.08 -6.72
C THR A 173 12.23 -0.78 -7.70
N PHE A 174 11.47 -1.78 -7.25
CA PHE A 174 10.50 -2.45 -8.09
C PHE A 174 9.23 -1.61 -8.30
N THR A 175 8.65 -1.05 -7.23
CA THR A 175 7.35 -0.38 -7.31
C THR A 175 7.43 1.05 -7.87
N LEU A 176 8.49 1.81 -7.55
CA LEU A 176 8.66 3.21 -7.93
C LEU A 176 9.78 3.44 -8.94
N GLY A 177 10.84 2.60 -8.91
CA GLY A 177 12.00 2.74 -9.80
C GLY A 177 11.69 2.26 -11.22
N VAL A 178 11.49 0.96 -11.43
CA VAL A 178 11.27 0.40 -12.79
C VAL A 178 9.89 0.70 -13.36
N SER A 179 8.96 1.26 -12.58
CA SER A 179 7.67 1.76 -13.07
C SER A 179 7.78 3.14 -13.75
N GLY A 180 8.87 3.87 -13.50
CA GLY A 180 9.07 5.23 -14.00
C GLY A 180 8.54 6.33 -13.08
N PHE A 181 7.89 5.97 -11.94
CA PHE A 181 7.36 6.95 -10.99
C PHE A 181 8.43 7.93 -10.49
N ASP A 182 9.61 7.43 -10.15
CA ASP A 182 10.70 8.26 -9.61
C ASP A 182 11.36 9.19 -10.63
N SER A 183 11.26 8.90 -11.94
CA SER A 183 11.94 9.65 -13.02
C SER A 183 11.03 9.79 -14.26
N PRO A 184 9.91 10.54 -14.13
CA PRO A 184 8.86 10.57 -15.15
C PRO A 184 9.30 11.18 -16.48
N CYS A 185 10.20 12.19 -16.47
CA CYS A 185 10.63 12.85 -17.70
C CYS A 185 11.79 12.13 -18.41
N SER A 186 12.71 11.54 -17.66
CA SER A 186 13.92 10.90 -18.22
C SER A 186 13.79 9.40 -18.49
N SER A 187 12.82 8.74 -17.87
CA SER A 187 12.66 7.27 -17.89
C SER A 187 13.92 6.50 -17.46
N ASN A 188 14.75 7.09 -16.61
CA ASN A 188 16.02 6.51 -16.14
C ASN A 188 15.88 5.45 -15.04
N GLY A 189 14.65 5.07 -14.67
CA GLY A 189 14.35 4.19 -13.54
C GLY A 189 15.14 2.88 -13.53
N ILE A 190 15.46 2.28 -14.69
CA ILE A 190 16.24 1.05 -14.78
C ILE A 190 17.71 1.30 -14.36
N LYS A 191 18.33 2.38 -14.86
CA LYS A 191 19.69 2.77 -14.47
C LYS A 191 19.77 3.15 -13.00
N GLU A 192 18.76 3.84 -12.49
CA GLU A 192 18.64 4.20 -11.07
C GLU A 192 18.49 2.95 -10.20
N SER A 193 17.72 1.96 -10.64
CA SER A 193 17.55 0.68 -9.96
C SER A 193 18.85 -0.11 -9.79
N MET A 194 19.79 -0.02 -10.76
CA MET A 194 21.13 -0.60 -10.60
C MET A 194 21.88 0.02 -9.42
N GLU A 195 21.82 1.34 -9.25
CA GLU A 195 22.49 2.00 -8.14
C GLU A 195 21.84 1.66 -6.78
N VAL A 196 20.53 1.41 -6.76
CA VAL A 196 19.87 0.87 -5.57
C VAL A 196 20.41 -0.52 -5.22
N LEU A 197 20.53 -1.45 -6.20
CA LEU A 197 21.08 -2.78 -5.94
C LEU A 197 22.53 -2.71 -5.47
N LYS A 198 23.35 -1.85 -6.05
CA LYS A 198 24.73 -1.60 -5.58
C LYS A 198 24.74 -0.98 -4.18
N SER A 199 23.75 -0.15 -3.82
CA SER A 199 23.59 0.34 -2.44
C SER A 199 23.32 -0.82 -1.47
N ILE A 200 22.45 -1.77 -1.84
CA ILE A 200 22.18 -2.96 -1.04
C ILE A 200 23.46 -3.80 -0.86
N GLN A 201 24.29 -3.94 -1.90
CA GLN A 201 25.61 -4.60 -1.76
C GLN A 201 26.49 -3.90 -0.72
N ASP A 202 26.62 -2.56 -0.79
CA ASP A 202 27.39 -1.80 0.19
C ASP A 202 26.86 -1.97 1.61
N VAL A 203 25.53 -1.87 1.78
CA VAL A 203 24.87 -1.93 3.09
C VAL A 203 25.00 -3.32 3.72
N THR A 204 24.90 -4.39 2.93
CA THR A 204 25.00 -5.77 3.41
C THR A 204 26.44 -6.29 3.53
N ASN A 205 27.41 -5.63 2.87
CA ASN A 205 28.77 -6.12 2.73
C ASN A 205 29.48 -6.47 4.06
N SER A 206 29.29 -5.66 5.11
CA SER A 206 29.89 -5.93 6.42
C SER A 206 29.43 -7.26 7.01
N TYR A 207 28.14 -7.58 6.84
CA TYR A 207 27.57 -8.85 7.28
C TYR A 207 27.99 -10.01 6.39
N VAL A 208 27.92 -9.82 5.06
CA VAL A 208 28.31 -10.82 4.07
C VAL A 208 29.77 -11.24 4.25
N THR A 209 30.67 -10.30 4.49
CA THR A 209 32.11 -10.59 4.71
C THR A 209 32.38 -11.24 6.05
N THR A 210 31.69 -10.82 7.13
CA THR A 210 31.81 -11.40 8.46
C THR A 210 31.30 -12.85 8.47
N PHE A 211 30.17 -13.12 7.83
CA PHE A 211 29.53 -14.44 7.76
C PHE A 211 29.77 -15.15 6.40
N LYS A 212 30.96 -14.99 5.81
CA LYS A 212 31.32 -15.54 4.48
C LYS A 212 31.14 -17.05 4.31
N ASN A 213 31.06 -17.80 5.40
CA ASN A 213 30.82 -19.24 5.39
C ASN A 213 29.34 -19.61 5.30
N SER A 214 28.43 -18.66 5.54
CA SER A 214 26.99 -18.85 5.33
C SER A 214 26.67 -19.07 3.86
N ASN A 215 25.75 -20.00 3.59
CA ASN A 215 25.28 -20.23 2.24
C ASN A 215 24.44 -19.04 1.74
N ASN A 216 23.60 -18.46 2.61
CA ASN A 216 22.78 -17.29 2.29
C ASN A 216 23.66 -16.07 1.93
N SER A 217 24.76 -15.85 2.67
CA SER A 217 25.71 -14.78 2.39
C SER A 217 26.26 -14.84 0.94
N LYS A 218 26.71 -16.03 0.50
CA LYS A 218 27.19 -16.24 -0.87
C LYS A 218 26.11 -16.03 -1.92
N GLN A 219 24.91 -16.59 -1.66
CA GLN A 219 23.79 -16.50 -2.58
C GLN A 219 23.31 -15.05 -2.76
N ILE A 220 23.28 -14.23 -1.70
CA ILE A 220 22.92 -12.81 -1.78
C ILE A 220 23.87 -12.08 -2.72
N THR A 221 25.18 -12.23 -2.56
CA THR A 221 26.18 -11.58 -3.42
C THR A 221 25.98 -11.97 -4.89
N GLU A 222 25.93 -13.28 -5.17
CA GLU A 222 25.74 -13.77 -6.55
C GLU A 222 24.40 -13.31 -7.16
N SER A 223 23.35 -13.24 -6.37
CA SER A 223 22.02 -12.85 -6.85
C SER A 223 21.94 -11.35 -7.12
N LEU A 224 22.60 -10.52 -6.29
CA LEU A 224 22.73 -9.08 -6.55
C LEU A 224 23.52 -8.82 -7.84
N ASP A 225 24.66 -9.52 -8.04
CA ASP A 225 25.45 -9.39 -9.26
C ASP A 225 24.65 -9.80 -10.51
N LYS A 226 23.90 -10.90 -10.46
CA LYS A 226 23.02 -11.35 -11.55
C LYS A 226 21.90 -10.34 -11.83
N ALA A 227 21.29 -9.75 -10.79
CA ALA A 227 20.24 -8.75 -10.93
C ALA A 227 20.78 -7.45 -11.56
N ILE A 228 21.98 -7.00 -11.15
CA ILE A 228 22.65 -5.83 -11.73
C ILE A 228 22.96 -6.09 -13.20
N LEU A 229 23.55 -7.25 -13.55
CA LEU A 229 23.86 -7.62 -14.92
C LEU A 229 22.59 -7.70 -15.79
N PHE A 230 21.48 -8.17 -15.23
CA PHE A 230 20.19 -8.19 -15.94
C PHE A 230 19.73 -6.77 -16.27
N LEU A 231 19.81 -5.82 -15.31
CA LEU A 231 19.47 -4.42 -15.56
C LEU A 231 20.40 -3.78 -16.59
N GLU A 232 21.72 -4.00 -16.49
CA GLU A 232 22.72 -3.48 -17.45
C GLU A 232 22.46 -3.95 -18.88
N SER A 233 21.96 -5.18 -19.04
CA SER A 233 21.67 -5.78 -20.34
C SER A 233 20.31 -5.38 -20.92
N ASN A 234 19.44 -4.69 -20.16
CA ASN A 234 18.05 -4.39 -20.51
C ASN A 234 17.68 -2.95 -20.14
N LEU A 235 18.33 -1.96 -20.74
CA LEU A 235 18.19 -0.54 -20.38
C LEU A 235 17.00 0.17 -21.02
N ASP A 236 16.38 -0.41 -22.05
CA ASP A 236 15.22 0.21 -22.69
C ASP A 236 13.98 0.10 -21.81
N PHE A 237 13.41 1.25 -21.43
CA PHE A 237 12.30 1.33 -20.49
C PHE A 237 11.04 0.61 -20.97
N ASN A 238 10.70 0.75 -22.26
CA ASN A 238 9.44 0.22 -22.79
C ASN A 238 9.48 -1.31 -22.98
N SER A 239 10.62 -1.85 -23.38
CA SER A 239 10.81 -3.29 -23.60
C SER A 239 11.32 -4.07 -22.37
N PHE A 240 11.58 -3.38 -21.25
CA PHE A 240 12.09 -4.02 -20.04
C PHE A 240 11.11 -5.04 -19.48
N ASN A 241 11.58 -6.28 -19.25
CA ASN A 241 10.76 -7.35 -18.70
C ASN A 241 10.67 -7.29 -17.16
N ARG A 242 9.70 -6.55 -16.66
CA ARG A 242 9.45 -6.32 -15.23
C ARG A 242 8.98 -7.57 -14.51
N TYR A 243 8.21 -8.43 -15.19
CA TYR A 243 7.78 -9.71 -14.61
C TYR A 243 8.95 -10.61 -14.33
N GLN A 244 9.87 -10.76 -15.30
CA GLN A 244 11.09 -11.54 -15.11
C GLN A 244 11.97 -10.94 -14.01
N TYR A 245 12.12 -9.62 -13.97
CA TYR A 245 12.89 -8.92 -12.94
C TYR A 245 12.31 -9.18 -11.55
N LEU A 246 10.99 -9.08 -11.39
CA LEU A 246 10.29 -9.37 -10.13
C LEU A 246 10.50 -10.83 -9.70
N LYS A 247 10.08 -11.78 -10.57
CA LYS A 247 10.01 -13.22 -10.26
C LYS A 247 11.39 -13.84 -10.03
N LYS A 248 12.40 -13.48 -10.87
CA LYS A 248 13.70 -14.14 -10.84
C LYS A 248 14.76 -13.43 -9.99
N TYR A 249 14.58 -12.13 -9.69
CA TYR A 249 15.62 -11.38 -8.98
C TYR A 249 15.10 -10.71 -7.70
N ILE A 250 14.04 -9.91 -7.77
CA ILE A 250 13.59 -9.11 -6.61
C ILE A 250 13.02 -9.97 -5.50
N LEU A 251 12.05 -10.86 -5.80
CA LEU A 251 11.42 -11.69 -4.77
C LEU A 251 12.42 -12.69 -4.16
N PRO A 252 13.28 -13.39 -4.92
CA PRO A 252 14.31 -14.24 -4.33
C PRO A 252 15.29 -13.46 -3.44
N LEU A 253 15.75 -12.27 -3.86
CA LEU A 253 16.62 -11.42 -3.04
C LEU A 253 15.94 -10.98 -1.75
N TYR A 254 14.66 -10.55 -1.84
CA TYR A 254 13.88 -10.15 -0.67
C TYR A 254 13.80 -11.26 0.37
N LYS A 255 13.55 -12.50 -0.08
CA LYS A 255 13.52 -13.69 0.77
C LYS A 255 14.89 -14.04 1.33
N MET A 256 15.93 -14.11 0.49
CA MET A 256 17.28 -14.48 0.93
C MET A 256 17.85 -13.51 1.97
N ILE A 257 17.60 -12.20 1.84
CA ILE A 257 18.01 -11.21 2.83
C ILE A 257 17.33 -11.46 4.18
N PHE A 258 16.03 -11.82 4.18
CA PHE A 258 15.31 -12.17 5.39
C PHE A 258 15.82 -13.49 6.02
N GLU A 259 16.03 -14.52 5.20
CA GLU A 259 16.56 -15.80 5.69
C GLU A 259 17.97 -15.64 6.29
N PHE A 260 18.82 -14.81 5.68
CA PHE A 260 20.13 -14.48 6.21
C PHE A 260 20.05 -13.73 7.55
N GLN A 261 19.16 -12.72 7.63
CA GLN A 261 18.86 -12.02 8.89
C GLN A 261 18.49 -13.00 10.01
N ARG A 262 17.62 -13.97 9.70
CA ARG A 262 17.19 -15.02 10.65
C ARG A 262 18.33 -15.98 11.01
N GLU A 263 19.11 -16.41 10.04
CA GLU A 263 20.26 -17.31 10.23
C GLU A 263 21.26 -16.74 11.24
N ILE A 264 21.56 -15.45 11.14
CA ILE A 264 22.50 -14.79 12.04
C ILE A 264 21.85 -14.28 13.34
N GLY A 265 20.53 -14.49 13.53
CA GLY A 265 19.77 -14.18 14.75
C GLY A 265 19.55 -12.69 14.99
N VAL A 266 19.45 -11.90 13.93
CA VAL A 266 19.05 -10.50 14.00
C VAL A 266 17.52 -10.40 13.95
N GLU A 267 16.92 -9.85 15.00
CA GLU A 267 15.47 -9.68 15.12
C GLU A 267 14.96 -8.56 14.20
N THR A 268 13.71 -8.69 13.73
CA THR A 268 13.01 -7.66 12.97
C THR A 268 12.34 -6.65 13.90
N ILE A 269 11.92 -5.50 13.38
CA ILE A 269 11.13 -4.52 14.14
C ILE A 269 9.83 -5.12 14.69
N ASN A 270 9.20 -6.04 13.99
CA ASN A 270 7.97 -6.72 14.45
C ASN A 270 8.21 -7.69 15.63
N GLU A 271 9.45 -8.09 15.87
CA GLU A 271 9.82 -8.95 17.01
C GLU A 271 10.24 -8.13 18.24
N VAL A 272 10.74 -6.91 18.05
CA VAL A 272 11.25 -6.06 19.15
C VAL A 272 10.33 -4.90 19.51
N SER A 273 9.36 -4.55 18.66
CA SER A 273 8.41 -3.45 18.86
C SER A 273 7.01 -3.97 19.22
N ASN A 274 6.34 -3.25 20.11
CA ASN A 274 4.92 -3.45 20.40
C ASN A 274 4.01 -2.65 19.46
N PHE A 275 4.59 -1.82 18.57
CA PHE A 275 3.81 -1.05 17.61
C PHE A 275 3.58 -1.88 16.35
N GLU A 276 2.32 -1.87 15.87
CA GLU A 276 1.98 -2.47 14.59
C GLU A 276 2.57 -1.66 13.44
N THR A 277 3.11 -2.36 12.45
CA THR A 277 3.62 -1.77 11.20
C THR A 277 2.66 -2.07 10.05
N ALA A 278 2.62 -1.22 9.02
CA ALA A 278 1.72 -1.39 7.88
C ALA A 278 2.00 -2.69 7.11
N PHE A 279 3.24 -3.16 7.14
CA PHE A 279 3.61 -4.45 6.58
C PHE A 279 4.46 -5.28 7.56
N ASN A 280 4.42 -6.58 7.38
CA ASN A 280 5.09 -7.55 8.24
C ASN A 280 6.52 -7.80 7.76
N TYR A 281 7.51 -7.36 8.53
CA TYR A 281 8.92 -7.61 8.26
C TYR A 281 9.33 -9.10 8.39
N ASN A 282 8.47 -9.96 8.94
CA ASN A 282 8.68 -11.41 8.98
C ASN A 282 8.15 -12.11 7.71
N SER A 283 7.57 -11.39 6.76
CA SER A 283 7.09 -11.96 5.51
C SER A 283 8.25 -12.29 4.55
N GLU A 284 8.22 -13.47 3.92
CA GLU A 284 9.21 -13.89 2.93
C GLU A 284 9.02 -13.24 1.56
N SER A 285 7.84 -12.66 1.29
CA SER A 285 7.50 -12.00 0.03
C SER A 285 6.53 -10.84 0.27
N PHE A 286 6.73 -9.74 -0.45
CA PHE A 286 5.75 -8.63 -0.41
C PHE A 286 4.50 -8.87 -1.29
N PHE A 287 4.40 -10.04 -1.93
CA PHE A 287 3.18 -10.55 -2.57
C PHE A 287 2.50 -11.67 -1.76
N SER A 288 2.98 -11.98 -0.57
CA SER A 288 2.30 -12.97 0.28
C SER A 288 1.11 -12.35 1.01
N LYS A 289 0.13 -13.19 1.37
CA LYS A 289 -1.06 -12.78 2.11
C LYS A 289 -0.75 -12.15 3.47
N GLU A 290 0.36 -12.55 4.08
CA GLU A 290 0.82 -12.10 5.40
C GLU A 290 1.63 -10.81 5.34
N PHE A 291 1.90 -10.26 4.14
CA PHE A 291 2.76 -9.09 4.00
C PHE A 291 2.12 -7.82 4.58
N LEU A 292 0.93 -7.45 4.11
CA LEU A 292 0.22 -6.29 4.68
C LEU A 292 -0.51 -6.68 5.96
N ASN A 293 -0.49 -5.80 6.95
CA ASN A 293 -1.04 -6.04 8.28
C ASN A 293 -2.42 -5.38 8.46
N PRO A 294 -3.53 -6.12 8.42
CA PRO A 294 -4.87 -5.54 8.56
C PRO A 294 -5.07 -4.79 9.88
N ILE A 295 -4.36 -5.20 10.96
CA ILE A 295 -4.49 -4.59 12.29
C ILE A 295 -3.98 -3.14 12.28
N TYR A 296 -2.90 -2.85 11.55
CA TYR A 296 -2.37 -1.50 11.41
C TYR A 296 -3.41 -0.50 10.86
N PHE A 297 -4.25 -0.95 9.92
CA PHE A 297 -5.25 -0.11 9.26
C PHE A 297 -6.58 0.00 10.03
N SER A 298 -6.72 -0.73 11.14
CA SER A 298 -7.91 -0.77 11.99
C SER A 298 -7.67 -0.05 13.34
N ASN A 299 -8.69 -0.04 14.22
CA ASN A 299 -8.57 0.42 15.60
C ASN A 299 -8.60 -0.72 16.62
N PHE A 300 -8.74 -1.97 16.18
CA PHE A 300 -8.79 -3.10 17.10
C PHE A 300 -7.39 -3.66 17.41
N GLU A 301 -7.28 -4.28 18.57
CA GLU A 301 -6.07 -4.97 18.99
C GLU A 301 -5.98 -6.37 18.34
N LYS A 302 -4.77 -6.93 18.34
CA LYS A 302 -4.52 -8.26 17.75
C LYS A 302 -5.38 -9.37 18.38
N SER A 303 -5.66 -9.28 19.69
CA SER A 303 -6.52 -10.23 20.41
C SER A 303 -7.97 -10.20 19.94
N GLU A 304 -8.43 -9.08 19.41
CA GLU A 304 -9.79 -8.85 18.93
C GLU A 304 -9.99 -9.33 17.49
N PHE A 305 -8.91 -9.45 16.71
CA PHE A 305 -8.91 -10.02 15.37
C PHE A 305 -8.76 -11.54 15.43
N ASN A 306 -9.85 -12.21 15.75
CA ASN A 306 -9.89 -13.66 15.94
C ASN A 306 -11.08 -14.29 15.20
N GLN A 307 -11.08 -15.61 15.08
CA GLN A 307 -12.11 -16.34 14.31
C GLN A 307 -13.54 -16.07 14.79
N LYS A 308 -13.76 -15.91 16.10
CA LYS A 308 -15.10 -15.68 16.66
C LYS A 308 -15.62 -14.28 16.35
N SER A 309 -14.75 -13.25 16.41
CA SER A 309 -15.11 -11.90 16.02
C SER A 309 -15.40 -11.80 14.52
N ILE A 310 -14.63 -12.52 13.67
CA ILE A 310 -14.86 -12.61 12.23
C ILE A 310 -16.21 -13.29 11.93
N GLU A 311 -16.53 -14.40 12.59
CA GLU A 311 -17.80 -15.11 12.43
C GLU A 311 -19.00 -14.26 12.84
N LEU A 312 -18.92 -13.57 14.00
CA LEU A 312 -19.93 -12.62 14.42
C LEU A 312 -20.08 -11.47 13.42
N GLY A 313 -18.99 -10.87 12.99
CA GLY A 313 -18.99 -9.80 11.99
C GLY A 313 -19.61 -10.24 10.67
N LYS A 314 -19.36 -11.49 10.24
CA LYS A 314 -20.01 -12.06 9.07
C LYS A 314 -21.52 -12.15 9.24
N LEU A 315 -22.02 -12.65 10.39
CA LEU A 315 -23.47 -12.69 10.66
C LEU A 315 -24.08 -11.31 10.59
N LEU A 316 -23.46 -10.31 11.24
CA LEU A 316 -23.91 -8.91 11.24
C LEU A 316 -23.91 -8.32 9.82
N PHE A 317 -22.87 -8.56 9.02
CA PHE A 317 -22.77 -8.05 7.65
C PHE A 317 -23.91 -8.52 6.74
N PHE A 318 -24.43 -9.72 7.00
CA PHE A 318 -25.52 -10.32 6.22
C PHE A 318 -26.92 -10.12 6.86
N ASP A 319 -27.01 -9.42 8.01
CA ASP A 319 -28.28 -9.29 8.75
C ASP A 319 -29.00 -7.96 8.45
N PRO A 320 -30.20 -8.00 7.85
CA PRO A 320 -30.98 -6.80 7.57
C PRO A 320 -31.57 -6.14 8.82
N LEU A 321 -31.48 -6.72 10.02
CA LEU A 321 -31.83 -6.06 11.28
C LEU A 321 -31.07 -4.75 11.50
N LEU A 322 -29.90 -4.59 10.86
CA LEU A 322 -29.06 -3.40 10.99
C LEU A 322 -29.65 -2.15 10.31
N SER A 323 -30.67 -2.29 9.46
CA SER A 323 -31.34 -1.16 8.82
C SER A 323 -32.67 -0.80 9.52
N ASN A 324 -33.15 0.44 9.27
CA ASN A 324 -34.39 0.92 9.84
C ASN A 324 -35.61 0.07 9.45
N ASN A 325 -35.68 -0.35 8.18
CA ASN A 325 -36.79 -1.12 7.62
C ASN A 325 -36.64 -2.65 7.75
N ASN A 326 -35.56 -3.14 8.35
CA ASN A 326 -35.18 -4.56 8.46
C ASN A 326 -35.09 -5.30 7.10
N LYS A 327 -34.76 -4.58 6.02
CA LYS A 327 -34.67 -5.10 4.66
C LYS A 327 -33.26 -5.01 4.08
N ARG A 328 -32.47 -4.03 4.48
CA ARG A 328 -31.11 -3.82 3.98
C ARG A 328 -30.07 -4.38 4.93
N ALA A 329 -29.12 -5.10 4.38
CA ALA A 329 -27.87 -5.53 5.03
C ALA A 329 -26.68 -4.89 4.30
N CYS A 330 -25.45 -4.97 4.84
CA CYS A 330 -24.26 -4.56 4.11
C CYS A 330 -24.13 -5.37 2.78
N ALA A 331 -24.45 -6.66 2.86
CA ALA A 331 -24.46 -7.58 1.71
C ALA A 331 -25.52 -7.23 0.64
N SER A 332 -26.45 -6.31 0.89
CA SER A 332 -27.37 -5.83 -0.15
C SER A 332 -26.60 -5.04 -1.23
N CYS A 333 -25.75 -4.06 -0.82
CA CYS A 333 -24.92 -3.29 -1.75
C CYS A 333 -23.55 -3.93 -1.99
N HIS A 334 -23.06 -4.74 -1.04
CA HIS A 334 -21.83 -5.50 -1.16
C HIS A 334 -22.14 -7.00 -1.34
N ASN A 335 -22.67 -7.34 -2.54
CA ASN A 335 -23.14 -8.70 -2.84
C ASN A 335 -21.94 -9.64 -3.12
N PRO A 336 -21.75 -10.69 -2.32
CA PRO A 336 -20.64 -11.62 -2.50
C PRO A 336 -20.64 -12.33 -3.87
N ASN A 337 -21.82 -12.54 -4.49
CA ASN A 337 -21.89 -13.14 -5.84
C ASN A 337 -21.35 -12.21 -6.94
N MET A 338 -21.10 -10.93 -6.63
CA MET A 338 -20.59 -9.90 -7.54
C MET A 338 -19.28 -9.31 -6.99
N ALA A 339 -18.44 -10.15 -6.40
CA ALA A 339 -17.20 -9.74 -5.74
C ALA A 339 -17.41 -8.58 -4.75
N PHE A 340 -18.51 -8.60 -3.99
CA PHE A 340 -18.93 -7.57 -3.04
C PHE A 340 -19.17 -6.18 -3.63
N THR A 341 -19.62 -6.10 -4.87
CA THR A 341 -20.27 -4.91 -5.47
C THR A 341 -21.76 -5.16 -5.65
N ASP A 342 -22.51 -4.21 -6.20
CA ASP A 342 -23.93 -4.38 -6.51
C ASP A 342 -24.23 -4.41 -8.02
N GLY A 343 -23.23 -4.18 -8.87
CA GLY A 343 -23.37 -4.15 -10.33
C GLY A 343 -24.14 -2.96 -10.88
N HIS A 344 -24.49 -1.98 -10.05
CA HIS A 344 -25.20 -0.78 -10.47
C HIS A 344 -24.24 0.41 -10.66
N LYS A 345 -24.57 1.31 -11.59
CA LYS A 345 -23.81 2.57 -11.76
C LYS A 345 -23.80 3.41 -10.50
N LYS A 346 -24.91 3.44 -9.81
CA LYS A 346 -25.10 4.07 -8.50
C LYS A 346 -26.00 3.15 -7.68
N SER A 347 -25.61 2.86 -6.44
CA SER A 347 -26.36 1.96 -5.57
C SER A 347 -27.78 2.47 -5.32
N ILE A 348 -28.73 1.55 -5.18
CA ILE A 348 -30.12 1.89 -4.87
C ILE A 348 -30.22 2.23 -3.38
N ALA A 349 -30.75 3.41 -3.04
CA ALA A 349 -30.93 3.86 -1.66
C ALA A 349 -31.95 3.00 -0.89
N THR A 350 -31.94 3.12 0.45
CA THR A 350 -32.78 2.30 1.35
C THR A 350 -34.28 2.39 1.09
N ASN A 351 -34.76 3.52 0.58
CA ASN A 351 -36.17 3.70 0.19
C ASN A 351 -36.55 3.07 -1.15
N PHE A 352 -35.59 2.49 -1.87
CA PHE A 352 -35.73 1.85 -3.18
C PHE A 352 -36.17 2.77 -4.35
N ASP A 353 -36.31 4.06 -4.11
CA ASP A 353 -36.83 5.05 -5.08
C ASP A 353 -35.74 5.97 -5.66
N ILE A 354 -34.60 6.09 -4.97
CA ILE A 354 -33.52 7.03 -5.30
C ILE A 354 -32.19 6.27 -5.33
N ASN A 355 -31.30 6.66 -6.25
CA ASN A 355 -29.95 6.15 -6.27
C ASN A 355 -29.04 6.95 -5.35
N SER A 356 -28.07 6.27 -4.71
CA SER A 356 -26.98 6.92 -3.99
C SER A 356 -26.12 7.77 -4.93
N LYS A 357 -25.20 8.56 -4.40
CA LYS A 357 -24.32 9.41 -5.21
C LYS A 357 -23.33 8.61 -6.08
N ARG A 358 -22.88 7.47 -5.58
CA ARG A 358 -21.78 6.67 -6.14
C ARG A 358 -22.15 5.19 -6.22
N ASN A 359 -21.40 4.41 -6.97
CA ASN A 359 -21.53 2.97 -6.96
C ASN A 359 -20.93 2.35 -5.69
N ALA A 360 -21.22 1.07 -5.41
CA ALA A 360 -20.64 0.33 -4.30
C ALA A 360 -19.30 -0.29 -4.74
N PRO A 361 -18.16 0.12 -4.16
CA PRO A 361 -16.89 -0.56 -4.40
C PRO A 361 -16.88 -1.93 -3.71
N THR A 362 -16.02 -2.83 -4.18
CA THR A 362 -15.76 -4.08 -3.46
C THR A 362 -15.23 -3.83 -2.05
N VAL A 363 -15.57 -4.71 -1.11
CA VAL A 363 -14.96 -4.72 0.24
C VAL A 363 -13.80 -5.71 0.35
N ILE A 364 -13.50 -6.48 -0.71
CA ILE A 364 -12.30 -7.32 -0.75
C ILE A 364 -11.07 -6.40 -0.78
N ASP A 365 -10.10 -6.70 0.05
CA ASP A 365 -8.88 -5.90 0.26
C ASP A 365 -9.11 -4.44 0.70
N ALA A 366 -10.37 -4.05 1.00
CA ALA A 366 -10.70 -2.67 1.38
C ALA A 366 -10.00 -2.21 2.65
N ILE A 367 -9.61 -3.14 3.54
CA ILE A 367 -8.87 -2.80 4.77
C ILE A 367 -7.51 -2.16 4.49
N PHE A 368 -6.83 -2.52 3.39
CA PHE A 368 -5.52 -1.98 3.04
C PHE A 368 -5.62 -0.55 2.52
N SER A 369 -5.99 0.34 3.42
CA SER A 369 -6.20 1.76 3.15
C SER A 369 -6.05 2.56 4.45
N ASP A 370 -5.38 3.70 4.39
CA ASP A 370 -5.33 4.64 5.51
C ASP A 370 -6.65 5.40 5.68
N ARG A 371 -7.46 5.47 4.61
CA ARG A 371 -8.75 6.16 4.59
C ARG A 371 -9.75 5.47 3.66
N PHE A 372 -11.04 5.57 4.01
CA PHE A 372 -12.14 4.84 3.38
C PHE A 372 -13.10 5.75 2.62
N PHE A 373 -13.94 5.15 1.78
CA PHE A 373 -14.77 5.75 0.74
C PHE A 373 -13.96 6.31 -0.45
N TYR A 374 -14.63 6.57 -1.56
CA TYR A 374 -14.01 7.18 -2.74
C TYR A 374 -13.44 8.58 -2.48
N ASP A 375 -13.99 9.30 -1.52
CA ASP A 375 -13.60 10.68 -1.15
C ASP A 375 -12.70 10.75 0.10
N LEU A 376 -12.26 9.60 0.62
CA LEU A 376 -11.36 9.53 1.78
C LEU A 376 -11.90 10.19 3.06
N ARG A 377 -13.24 10.23 3.26
CA ARG A 377 -13.86 10.92 4.40
C ARG A 377 -13.76 10.19 5.74
N SER A 378 -13.43 8.91 5.76
CA SER A 378 -13.30 8.11 6.99
C SER A 378 -11.87 7.59 7.17
N GLU A 379 -11.31 7.74 8.37
CA GLU A 379 -9.94 7.36 8.69
C GLU A 379 -9.78 5.88 9.07
N LYS A 380 -10.84 5.25 9.55
CA LYS A 380 -10.84 3.85 10.04
C LYS A 380 -12.09 3.12 9.60
N ILE A 381 -11.96 1.79 9.44
CA ILE A 381 -13.05 0.93 8.97
C ILE A 381 -14.26 0.98 9.94
N GLU A 382 -14.01 1.04 11.24
CA GLU A 382 -15.06 1.13 12.26
C GLU A 382 -15.79 2.48 12.19
N LYS A 383 -15.08 3.58 11.91
CA LYS A 383 -15.69 4.90 11.72
C LYS A 383 -16.51 5.00 10.43
N GLN A 384 -16.21 4.16 9.42
CA GLN A 384 -17.01 4.09 8.21
C GLN A 384 -18.46 3.68 8.50
N LEU A 385 -18.66 2.80 9.51
CA LEU A 385 -19.99 2.35 9.93
C LEU A 385 -20.91 3.50 10.36
N ASP A 386 -20.39 4.55 10.99
CA ASP A 386 -21.17 5.71 11.39
C ASP A 386 -21.86 6.38 10.19
N HIS A 387 -21.15 6.48 9.07
CA HIS A 387 -21.69 7.05 7.85
C HIS A 387 -22.79 6.17 7.24
N VAL A 388 -22.60 4.84 7.25
CA VAL A 388 -23.57 3.88 6.71
C VAL A 388 -24.82 3.78 7.61
N ILE A 389 -24.65 3.63 8.92
CA ILE A 389 -25.77 3.45 9.86
C ILE A 389 -26.66 4.69 9.92
N LYS A 390 -26.06 5.88 9.98
CA LYS A 390 -26.78 7.16 10.07
C LYS A 390 -27.18 7.72 8.70
N GLY A 391 -26.59 7.19 7.62
CA GLY A 391 -26.80 7.64 6.24
C GLY A 391 -28.25 7.48 5.81
N LYS A 392 -28.86 8.56 5.27
CA LYS A 392 -30.26 8.55 4.81
C LYS A 392 -30.50 7.63 3.62
N ASP A 393 -29.47 7.50 2.78
CA ASP A 393 -29.49 6.65 1.58
C ASP A 393 -29.11 5.20 1.89
N ASP A 394 -28.47 4.96 3.06
CA ASP A 394 -27.98 3.65 3.51
C ASP A 394 -28.94 3.01 4.53
N PHE A 395 -28.59 2.92 5.82
CA PHE A 395 -29.43 2.22 6.81
C PHE A 395 -30.45 3.11 7.51
N HIS A 396 -30.23 4.42 7.58
CA HIS A 396 -31.11 5.43 8.15
C HIS A 396 -31.63 5.06 9.55
N THR A 397 -30.72 4.70 10.47
CA THR A 397 -31.04 4.24 11.83
C THR A 397 -29.98 4.74 12.83
N SER A 398 -30.04 4.25 14.07
CA SER A 398 -29.05 4.53 15.11
C SER A 398 -28.54 3.23 15.75
N TYR A 399 -27.41 3.33 16.44
CA TYR A 399 -26.85 2.20 17.18
C TYR A 399 -27.79 1.70 18.28
N GLU A 400 -28.45 2.59 18.97
CA GLU A 400 -29.40 2.26 20.04
C GLU A 400 -30.51 1.34 19.49
N VAL A 401 -31.09 1.71 18.35
CA VAL A 401 -32.16 0.93 17.71
C VAL A 401 -31.62 -0.45 17.27
N ILE A 402 -30.42 -0.51 16.73
CA ILE A 402 -29.78 -1.78 16.32
C ILE A 402 -29.55 -2.66 17.55
N PHE A 403 -28.95 -2.10 18.62
CA PHE A 403 -28.62 -2.87 19.82
C PHE A 403 -29.89 -3.36 20.54
N GLU A 404 -30.97 -2.58 20.58
CA GLU A 404 -32.27 -3.04 21.10
C GLU A 404 -32.83 -4.23 20.32
N LYS A 405 -32.64 -4.27 18.99
CA LYS A 405 -33.03 -5.41 18.16
C LYS A 405 -32.15 -6.62 18.44
N LEU A 406 -30.82 -6.45 18.45
CA LEU A 406 -29.87 -7.53 18.66
C LEU A 406 -29.99 -8.15 20.08
N LYS A 407 -30.23 -7.34 21.12
CA LYS A 407 -30.46 -7.80 22.52
C LYS A 407 -31.72 -8.66 22.67
N LYS A 408 -32.63 -8.67 21.72
CA LYS A 408 -33.78 -9.61 21.67
C LYS A 408 -33.42 -11.01 21.17
N SER A 409 -32.16 -11.26 20.86
CA SER A 409 -31.63 -12.55 20.43
C SER A 409 -30.66 -13.11 21.47
N THR A 410 -31.01 -14.24 22.06
CA THR A 410 -30.08 -14.99 22.93
C THR A 410 -28.89 -15.50 22.12
N GLU A 411 -29.12 -15.96 20.87
CA GLU A 411 -28.06 -16.45 19.99
C GLU A 411 -27.04 -15.32 19.70
N TYR A 412 -27.49 -14.08 19.41
CA TYR A 412 -26.55 -12.96 19.24
C TYR A 412 -25.79 -12.65 20.52
N THR A 413 -26.49 -12.60 21.67
CA THR A 413 -25.84 -12.37 22.96
C THR A 413 -24.73 -13.40 23.20
N ASP A 414 -24.99 -14.67 22.92
CA ASP A 414 -23.98 -15.74 23.05
C ASP A 414 -22.80 -15.55 22.07
N TYR A 415 -23.06 -15.15 20.81
CA TYR A 415 -21.99 -14.85 19.85
C TYR A 415 -21.10 -13.71 20.33
N PHE A 416 -21.69 -12.60 20.86
CA PHE A 416 -20.94 -11.46 21.39
C PHE A 416 -20.11 -11.84 22.62
N ILE A 417 -20.68 -12.57 23.59
CA ILE A 417 -19.97 -13.05 24.79
C ILE A 417 -18.79 -13.96 24.39
N ASN A 418 -19.03 -14.85 23.43
CA ASN A 418 -17.98 -15.76 22.96
C ASN A 418 -16.85 -15.04 22.23
N ALA A 419 -17.15 -13.98 21.49
CA ALA A 419 -16.14 -13.18 20.77
C ALA A 419 -15.39 -12.23 21.71
N TYR A 420 -16.06 -11.69 22.72
CA TYR A 420 -15.54 -10.66 23.65
C TYR A 420 -15.85 -11.02 25.12
N PRO A 421 -15.18 -12.02 25.70
CA PRO A 421 -15.47 -12.50 27.06
C PRO A 421 -15.23 -11.43 28.15
N ASP A 422 -14.40 -10.43 27.88
CA ASP A 422 -14.12 -9.33 28.81
C ASP A 422 -15.25 -8.30 28.85
N HIS A 423 -16.24 -8.37 27.95
CA HIS A 423 -17.41 -7.47 27.86
C HIS A 423 -18.72 -8.13 28.30
N ILE A 424 -18.69 -9.15 29.15
CA ILE A 424 -19.84 -9.97 29.53
C ILE A 424 -20.99 -9.18 30.17
N GLU A 425 -20.72 -8.07 30.84
CA GLU A 425 -21.73 -7.21 31.49
C GLU A 425 -22.58 -6.41 30.49
N ASP A 426 -21.96 -5.97 29.37
CA ASP A 426 -22.65 -5.31 28.24
C ASP A 426 -22.05 -5.82 26.92
N PRO A 427 -22.40 -7.06 26.52
CA PRO A 427 -21.75 -7.70 25.38
C PRO A 427 -22.10 -7.07 24.02
N ILE A 428 -23.26 -6.40 23.92
CA ILE A 428 -23.72 -5.76 22.67
C ILE A 428 -23.61 -4.22 22.85
N ASN A 429 -22.46 -3.69 22.51
CA ASN A 429 -22.15 -2.28 22.58
C ASN A 429 -21.44 -1.82 21.28
N TYR A 430 -21.17 -0.50 21.18
CA TYR A 430 -20.54 0.08 19.99
C TYR A 430 -19.19 -0.58 19.66
N PHE A 431 -18.34 -0.80 20.65
CA PHE A 431 -17.02 -1.38 20.47
C PHE A 431 -17.11 -2.81 19.92
N THR A 432 -17.80 -3.72 20.59
CA THR A 432 -17.90 -5.14 20.17
C THR A 432 -18.58 -5.29 18.81
N PHE A 433 -19.58 -4.45 18.53
CA PHE A 433 -20.29 -4.42 17.25
C PHE A 433 -19.40 -3.94 16.09
N SER A 434 -18.77 -2.76 16.25
CA SER A 434 -17.95 -2.16 15.19
C SER A 434 -16.67 -2.98 14.91
N THR A 435 -16.04 -3.47 15.99
CA THR A 435 -14.87 -4.35 15.88
C THR A 435 -15.18 -5.67 15.15
N SER A 436 -16.34 -6.28 15.42
CA SER A 436 -16.74 -7.50 14.72
C SER A 436 -16.94 -7.29 13.23
N LEU A 437 -17.66 -6.23 12.85
CA LEU A 437 -17.84 -5.89 11.43
C LEU A 437 -16.51 -5.54 10.76
N GLY A 438 -15.67 -4.75 11.44
CA GLY A 438 -14.31 -4.44 10.99
C GLY A 438 -13.48 -5.70 10.82
N ALA A 439 -13.50 -6.64 11.76
CA ALA A 439 -12.78 -7.91 11.70
C ALA A 439 -13.21 -8.76 10.50
N TYR A 440 -14.52 -8.85 10.24
CA TYR A 440 -15.00 -9.58 9.05
C TYR A 440 -14.50 -8.95 7.75
N VAL A 441 -14.68 -7.63 7.56
CA VAL A 441 -14.19 -6.95 6.35
C VAL A 441 -12.68 -7.07 6.21
N SER A 442 -11.94 -6.96 7.31
CA SER A 442 -10.48 -7.12 7.34
C SER A 442 -10.00 -8.54 7.02
N SER A 443 -10.88 -9.55 7.18
CA SER A 443 -10.59 -10.94 6.81
C SER A 443 -10.75 -11.23 5.31
N LEU A 444 -11.40 -10.32 4.55
CA LEU A 444 -11.63 -10.47 3.12
C LEU A 444 -10.39 -10.04 2.32
N VAL A 445 -9.35 -10.86 2.33
CA VAL A 445 -8.05 -10.59 1.71
C VAL A 445 -7.80 -11.53 0.56
N SER A 446 -7.49 -10.99 -0.63
CA SER A 446 -7.36 -11.71 -1.91
C SER A 446 -5.90 -11.69 -2.42
N PHE A 447 -5.05 -12.58 -1.92
CA PHE A 447 -3.64 -12.74 -2.32
C PHE A 447 -3.31 -14.18 -2.76
N ASP A 448 -4.28 -14.88 -3.38
CA ASP A 448 -4.09 -16.21 -3.97
C ASP A 448 -4.60 -16.27 -5.43
N SER A 449 -4.48 -15.13 -6.13
CA SER A 449 -4.86 -15.00 -7.53
C SER A 449 -3.90 -15.78 -8.46
N PRO A 450 -4.26 -16.02 -9.74
CA PRO A 450 -3.34 -16.58 -10.73
C PRO A 450 -2.01 -15.82 -10.79
N PHE A 451 -2.05 -14.47 -10.72
CA PHE A 451 -0.84 -13.65 -10.69
C PHE A 451 0.02 -13.94 -9.45
N ASP A 452 -0.56 -13.95 -8.25
CA ASP A 452 0.19 -14.26 -7.01
C ASP A 452 0.80 -15.66 -7.06
N LYS A 453 0.05 -16.64 -7.51
CA LYS A 453 0.53 -18.03 -7.67
C LYS A 453 1.69 -18.11 -8.66
N SER A 454 1.66 -17.34 -9.74
CA SER A 454 2.73 -17.32 -10.73
C SER A 454 4.04 -16.76 -10.17
N LEU A 455 3.97 -15.89 -9.18
CA LEU A 455 5.14 -15.32 -8.51
C LEU A 455 5.70 -16.21 -7.39
N LEU A 456 4.80 -16.90 -6.65
CA LEU A 456 5.14 -17.58 -5.41
C LEU A 456 5.28 -19.12 -5.56
N LYS A 457 4.74 -19.68 -6.65
CA LYS A 457 4.75 -21.13 -6.90
C LYS A 457 5.41 -21.43 -8.25
N GLU A 458 6.39 -22.33 -8.27
CA GLU A 458 7.14 -22.69 -9.49
C GLU A 458 6.26 -23.38 -10.56
N SER A 459 5.14 -23.98 -10.15
CA SER A 459 4.26 -24.77 -11.04
C SER A 459 3.15 -23.99 -11.72
N SER A 460 3.12 -22.66 -11.57
CA SER A 460 2.06 -21.80 -12.09
C SER A 460 2.66 -20.66 -12.91
N ASP A 461 2.61 -20.77 -14.23
CA ASP A 461 3.04 -19.71 -15.14
C ASP A 461 1.83 -18.97 -15.71
N LEU A 462 2.03 -17.68 -16.00
CA LEU A 462 1.08 -16.87 -16.76
C LEU A 462 1.27 -17.11 -18.27
N GLU A 463 0.24 -16.86 -19.04
CA GLU A 463 0.31 -16.82 -20.49
C GLU A 463 1.15 -15.62 -20.98
N SER A 464 1.68 -15.73 -22.20
CA SER A 464 2.59 -14.70 -22.73
C SER A 464 1.93 -13.30 -22.82
N ASN A 465 0.65 -13.24 -23.17
CA ASN A 465 -0.12 -11.99 -23.23
C ASN A 465 -0.37 -11.40 -21.83
N GLU A 466 -0.58 -12.23 -20.79
CA GLU A 466 -0.74 -11.80 -19.41
C GLU A 466 0.57 -11.21 -18.86
N ILE A 467 1.71 -11.86 -19.16
CA ILE A 467 3.05 -11.34 -18.83
C ILE A 467 3.33 -10.03 -19.56
N ASN A 468 3.00 -9.95 -20.85
CA ASN A 468 3.16 -8.72 -21.62
C ASN A 468 2.29 -7.60 -21.07
N GLY A 469 1.03 -7.91 -20.73
CA GLY A 469 0.11 -6.98 -20.09
C GLY A 469 0.66 -6.42 -18.77
N PHE A 470 1.22 -7.27 -17.92
CA PHE A 470 1.91 -6.81 -16.70
C PHE A 470 3.09 -5.88 -17.01
N ASN A 471 3.92 -6.22 -18.00
CA ASN A 471 5.06 -5.39 -18.36
C ASN A 471 4.63 -4.03 -18.90
N ILE A 472 3.55 -3.96 -19.68
CA ILE A 472 2.94 -2.72 -20.16
C ILE A 472 2.35 -1.93 -18.99
N PHE A 473 1.57 -2.56 -18.13
CA PHE A 473 0.97 -1.95 -16.94
C PHE A 473 2.01 -1.27 -16.04
N MET A 474 3.14 -1.96 -15.80
CA MET A 474 4.24 -1.47 -14.96
C MET A 474 5.17 -0.48 -15.68
N GLY A 475 5.08 -0.35 -17.00
CA GLY A 475 5.99 0.44 -17.84
C GLY A 475 5.25 1.40 -18.77
N LYS A 476 5.20 1.11 -20.07
CA LYS A 476 4.63 1.98 -21.12
C LYS A 476 3.23 2.49 -20.80
N GLY A 477 2.40 1.69 -20.18
CA GLY A 477 1.03 2.05 -19.78
C GLY A 477 0.94 2.95 -18.54
N MET A 478 2.04 3.13 -17.80
CA MET A 478 2.14 3.98 -16.60
C MET A 478 1.10 3.72 -15.49
N CYS A 479 0.35 2.62 -15.56
CA CYS A 479 -0.74 2.33 -14.60
C CYS A 479 -0.21 2.17 -13.17
N ALA A 480 0.97 1.56 -13.03
CA ALA A 480 1.62 1.32 -11.74
C ALA A 480 2.18 2.57 -11.05
N THR A 481 2.12 3.75 -11.68
CA THR A 481 2.48 5.02 -11.04
C THR A 481 1.39 5.53 -10.09
N CYS A 482 0.16 4.98 -10.21
CA CYS A 482 -0.96 5.25 -9.31
C CYS A 482 -1.50 3.96 -8.67
N HIS A 483 -1.48 2.82 -9.39
CA HIS A 483 -1.94 1.52 -8.90
C HIS A 483 -0.76 0.65 -8.45
N PHE A 484 -0.25 0.93 -7.24
CA PHE A 484 0.98 0.32 -6.72
C PHE A 484 0.80 -1.15 -6.29
N PRO A 485 1.75 -2.06 -6.69
CA PRO A 485 1.79 -3.41 -6.12
C PRO A 485 2.09 -3.40 -4.61
N PRO A 486 1.64 -4.39 -3.85
CA PRO A 486 0.96 -5.62 -4.27
C PRO A 486 -0.57 -5.49 -4.32
N THR A 487 -1.16 -4.41 -3.83
CA THR A 487 -2.62 -4.19 -3.83
C THR A 487 -3.13 -3.69 -5.18
N PHE A 488 -2.24 -3.18 -6.03
CA PHE A 488 -2.57 -2.48 -7.27
C PHE A 488 -3.57 -1.34 -7.02
N SER A 489 -3.34 -0.59 -5.94
CA SER A 489 -4.14 0.56 -5.47
C SER A 489 -3.24 1.76 -5.19
N GLY A 490 -3.84 2.88 -4.80
CA GLY A 490 -3.12 4.09 -4.39
C GLY A 490 -2.39 3.98 -3.04
N LEU A 491 -2.27 2.80 -2.44
CA LEU A 491 -1.52 2.60 -1.19
C LEU A 491 -0.01 2.66 -1.46
N VAL A 492 0.62 3.76 -1.04
CA VAL A 492 1.96 4.18 -1.50
C VAL A 492 3.09 3.34 -0.89
N PRO A 493 3.92 2.66 -1.71
CA PRO A 493 5.12 1.97 -1.25
C PRO A 493 6.26 2.97 -0.94
N PRO A 494 7.29 2.56 -0.21
CA PRO A 494 7.48 1.26 0.45
C PRO A 494 6.84 1.17 1.83
N TYR A 495 6.19 2.22 2.32
CA TYR A 495 5.66 2.30 3.69
C TYR A 495 4.23 1.81 3.82
N TYR A 496 3.44 1.87 2.74
CA TYR A 496 2.04 1.43 2.70
C TYR A 496 1.17 2.04 3.81
N ASN A 497 1.38 3.31 4.12
CA ASN A 497 0.72 4.03 5.21
C ASN A 497 -0.15 5.21 4.78
N GLU A 498 -0.23 5.48 3.48
CA GLU A 498 -1.05 6.54 2.89
C GLU A 498 -1.61 6.11 1.54
N ASN A 499 -2.83 6.58 1.22
CA ASN A 499 -3.43 6.40 -0.09
C ASN A 499 -3.41 7.68 -0.92
N GLU A 500 -3.10 7.53 -2.20
CA GLU A 500 -3.26 8.58 -3.19
C GLU A 500 -4.72 8.74 -3.62
N SER A 501 -5.05 9.94 -4.06
CA SER A 501 -6.32 10.29 -4.69
C SER A 501 -6.06 11.20 -5.89
N GLU A 502 -6.69 10.88 -7.03
CA GLU A 502 -6.36 11.48 -8.31
C GLU A 502 -7.54 12.23 -8.92
N VAL A 503 -7.24 13.28 -9.65
CA VAL A 503 -8.17 13.98 -10.54
C VAL A 503 -7.92 13.47 -11.95
N ILE A 504 -8.73 12.52 -12.39
CA ILE A 504 -8.58 11.91 -13.73
C ILE A 504 -9.60 12.41 -14.73
N GLY A 505 -10.58 13.22 -14.28
CA GLY A 505 -11.56 13.85 -15.16
C GLY A 505 -12.67 12.93 -15.65
N VAL A 506 -13.26 12.12 -14.77
CA VAL A 506 -14.36 11.20 -15.15
C VAL A 506 -15.57 11.98 -15.66
N PRO A 507 -16.09 11.67 -16.88
CA PRO A 507 -17.24 12.36 -17.43
C PRO A 507 -18.55 11.95 -16.74
N TYR A 508 -19.58 12.80 -16.83
CA TYR A 508 -20.92 12.49 -16.31
C TYR A 508 -21.57 11.30 -17.04
N THR A 509 -21.38 11.20 -18.36
CA THR A 509 -21.72 10.04 -19.19
C THR A 509 -20.63 9.83 -20.23
N ILE A 510 -20.54 8.65 -20.85
CA ILE A 510 -19.51 8.31 -21.87
C ILE A 510 -19.41 9.37 -23.00
N LYS A 511 -20.53 9.98 -23.37
CA LYS A 511 -20.59 10.99 -24.45
C LYS A 511 -20.63 12.44 -23.95
N ALA A 512 -20.61 12.67 -22.63
CA ALA A 512 -20.69 14.02 -22.09
C ALA A 512 -19.38 14.77 -22.33
N LYS A 513 -19.52 16.05 -22.65
CA LYS A 513 -18.42 17.03 -22.66
C LYS A 513 -18.35 17.80 -21.33
N GLU A 514 -18.84 17.20 -20.28
CA GLU A 514 -18.86 17.76 -18.93
C GLU A 514 -18.35 16.69 -17.97
N ILE A 515 -17.53 17.13 -17.01
CA ILE A 515 -17.06 16.30 -15.89
C ILE A 515 -18.24 15.96 -14.97
N ASP A 516 -18.16 14.84 -14.26
CA ASP A 516 -19.11 14.53 -13.18
C ASP A 516 -19.14 15.65 -12.13
N LYS A 517 -20.34 15.95 -11.62
CA LYS A 517 -20.57 17.06 -10.66
C LYS A 517 -20.19 16.73 -9.23
N ASP A 518 -19.73 15.51 -8.95
CA ASP A 518 -19.25 15.11 -7.63
C ASP A 518 -17.85 15.69 -7.40
N PHE A 519 -17.71 16.54 -6.41
CA PHE A 519 -16.43 17.18 -6.09
C PHE A 519 -15.44 16.25 -5.34
N GLY A 520 -15.83 14.99 -5.09
CA GLY A 520 -14.95 14.00 -4.50
C GLY A 520 -14.38 14.45 -3.15
N ARG A 521 -13.06 14.35 -3.02
CA ARG A 521 -12.33 14.68 -1.78
C ARG A 521 -12.55 16.12 -1.31
N ALA A 522 -12.69 17.09 -2.19
CA ALA A 522 -12.96 18.48 -1.81
C ALA A 522 -14.33 18.68 -1.14
N SER A 523 -15.23 17.70 -1.18
CA SER A 523 -16.56 17.73 -0.54
C SER A 523 -16.75 16.67 0.54
N ASN A 524 -15.66 16.11 1.09
CA ASN A 524 -15.70 15.01 2.04
C ASN A 524 -16.08 15.41 3.48
N GLY A 525 -16.22 16.69 3.75
CA GLY A 525 -16.59 17.24 5.06
C GLY A 525 -15.40 17.44 6.01
N ILE A 526 -14.17 17.21 5.56
CA ILE A 526 -12.95 17.48 6.33
C ILE A 526 -12.52 18.92 6.05
N PRO A 527 -12.56 19.84 7.05
CA PRO A 527 -12.37 21.28 6.80
C PRO A 527 -11.04 21.62 6.11
N GLY A 528 -9.96 20.93 6.45
CA GLY A 528 -8.63 21.13 5.83
C GLY A 528 -8.50 20.63 4.39
N GLU A 529 -9.49 19.92 3.85
CA GLU A 529 -9.43 19.33 2.49
C GLU A 529 -10.36 19.99 1.46
N MET A 530 -11.14 20.97 1.86
CA MET A 530 -12.03 21.75 0.96
C MET A 530 -11.20 22.72 0.11
N SER A 531 -10.42 22.20 -0.83
CA SER A 531 -9.49 22.95 -1.67
C SER A 531 -9.68 22.61 -3.15
N GLU A 532 -9.47 23.59 -4.03
CA GLU A 532 -9.55 23.40 -5.48
C GLU A 532 -8.57 22.33 -5.99
N ILE A 533 -7.42 22.11 -5.32
CA ILE A 533 -6.47 21.05 -5.73
C ILE A 533 -7.07 19.65 -5.62
N TYR A 534 -8.03 19.43 -4.70
CA TYR A 534 -8.70 18.13 -4.53
C TYR A 534 -10.11 18.07 -5.15
N LYS A 535 -10.51 19.11 -5.87
CA LYS A 535 -11.80 19.11 -6.56
C LYS A 535 -11.84 18.04 -7.63
N ASN A 536 -12.88 17.19 -7.59
CA ASN A 536 -13.04 16.00 -8.40
C ASN A 536 -11.94 14.93 -8.22
N SER A 537 -11.21 14.98 -7.10
CA SER A 537 -10.25 13.96 -6.72
C SER A 537 -10.97 12.78 -6.04
N PHE A 538 -10.61 11.57 -6.45
CA PHE A 538 -11.13 10.32 -5.89
C PHE A 538 -9.97 9.38 -5.56
N LYS A 539 -10.17 8.57 -4.52
CA LYS A 539 -9.23 7.53 -4.11
C LYS A 539 -8.88 6.61 -5.28
N THR A 540 -7.62 6.34 -5.47
CA THR A 540 -7.14 5.31 -6.39
C THR A 540 -7.45 3.93 -5.82
N VAL A 541 -8.51 3.30 -6.34
CA VAL A 541 -9.01 2.01 -5.86
C VAL A 541 -8.11 0.84 -6.28
N GLY A 542 -8.20 -0.28 -5.54
CA GLY A 542 -7.49 -1.51 -5.90
C GLY A 542 -8.04 -2.15 -7.19
N LEU A 543 -7.13 -2.77 -7.95
CA LEU A 543 -7.48 -3.50 -9.17
C LEU A 543 -7.63 -5.02 -8.95
N ARG A 544 -7.37 -5.50 -7.73
CA ARG A 544 -7.67 -6.89 -7.42
C ARG A 544 -9.17 -7.14 -7.56
N ASN A 545 -9.53 -8.22 -8.25
CA ASN A 545 -10.90 -8.57 -8.62
C ASN A 545 -11.60 -7.59 -9.59
N VAL A 546 -10.88 -6.67 -10.24
CA VAL A 546 -11.45 -5.66 -11.13
C VAL A 546 -12.29 -6.27 -12.26
N ALA A 547 -11.96 -7.46 -12.74
CA ALA A 547 -12.73 -8.17 -13.77
C ALA A 547 -14.20 -8.46 -13.38
N TYR A 548 -14.53 -8.46 -12.08
CA TYR A 548 -15.86 -8.77 -11.55
C TYR A 548 -16.61 -7.55 -10.99
N THR A 549 -15.99 -6.36 -10.99
CA THR A 549 -16.51 -5.20 -10.25
C THR A 549 -17.06 -4.08 -11.15
N ALA A 550 -17.43 -4.43 -12.37
CA ALA A 550 -18.16 -3.51 -13.24
C ALA A 550 -19.52 -3.09 -12.63
N PRO A 551 -20.04 -1.87 -12.92
CA PRO A 551 -19.45 -0.81 -13.74
C PRO A 551 -18.37 0.00 -13.00
N TYR A 552 -17.49 0.63 -13.77
CA TYR A 552 -16.26 1.26 -13.27
C TYR A 552 -16.39 2.76 -13.02
N MET A 553 -15.44 3.33 -12.29
CA MET A 553 -15.38 4.69 -11.75
C MET A 553 -16.37 4.93 -10.62
N HIS A 554 -16.22 6.05 -9.91
CA HIS A 554 -17.06 6.40 -8.76
C HIS A 554 -18.55 6.55 -9.11
N ASN A 555 -18.85 6.88 -10.37
CA ASN A 555 -20.20 7.07 -10.89
C ASN A 555 -20.68 5.93 -11.80
N GLY A 556 -19.88 4.87 -11.96
CA GLY A 556 -20.22 3.71 -12.78
C GLY A 556 -20.39 4.02 -14.28
N VAL A 557 -19.67 5.02 -14.82
CA VAL A 557 -19.86 5.47 -16.19
C VAL A 557 -19.46 4.42 -17.23
N TYR A 558 -18.42 3.63 -16.97
CA TYR A 558 -17.91 2.62 -17.89
C TYR A 558 -18.37 1.21 -17.49
N ASN A 559 -18.80 0.41 -18.49
CA ASN A 559 -19.32 -0.93 -18.25
C ASN A 559 -18.28 -2.04 -18.53
N THR A 560 -17.24 -1.74 -19.29
CA THR A 560 -16.19 -2.69 -19.68
C THR A 560 -14.80 -2.15 -19.39
N LEU A 561 -13.83 -3.06 -19.25
CA LEU A 561 -12.42 -2.67 -19.12
C LEU A 561 -11.88 -2.03 -20.41
N ASP A 562 -12.41 -2.39 -21.58
CA ASP A 562 -12.06 -1.74 -22.85
C ASP A 562 -12.41 -0.25 -22.82
N GLU A 563 -13.62 0.11 -22.33
CA GLU A 563 -14.03 1.51 -22.17
C GLU A 563 -13.12 2.27 -21.16
N VAL A 564 -12.69 1.60 -20.09
CA VAL A 564 -11.74 2.15 -19.11
C VAL A 564 -10.38 2.36 -19.75
N MET A 565 -9.89 1.38 -20.51
CA MET A 565 -8.59 1.47 -21.18
C MET A 565 -8.59 2.54 -22.28
N ASP A 566 -9.68 2.69 -23.03
CA ASP A 566 -9.83 3.79 -23.99
C ASP A 566 -9.73 5.16 -23.30
N PHE A 567 -10.39 5.33 -22.14
CA PHE A 567 -10.31 6.55 -21.34
C PHE A 567 -8.87 6.89 -20.92
N TYR A 568 -8.14 5.93 -20.38
CA TYR A 568 -6.75 6.15 -19.95
C TYR A 568 -5.80 6.30 -21.13
N ASN A 569 -5.98 5.51 -22.20
CA ASN A 569 -5.12 5.57 -23.39
C ASN A 569 -5.17 6.94 -24.08
N ASN A 570 -6.30 7.64 -23.96
CA ASN A 570 -6.48 9.00 -24.51
C ASN A 570 -6.07 10.13 -23.53
N GLY A 571 -5.50 9.84 -22.34
CA GLY A 571 -5.04 10.88 -21.39
C GLY A 571 -6.14 11.41 -20.47
N GLY A 572 -7.12 10.56 -20.11
CA GLY A 572 -8.19 10.91 -19.18
C GLY A 572 -9.14 11.99 -19.70
N GLY A 573 -9.72 12.75 -18.79
CA GLY A 573 -10.72 13.76 -19.13
C GLY A 573 -10.21 14.84 -20.10
N ILE A 574 -9.01 15.38 -19.89
CA ILE A 574 -8.41 16.38 -20.79
C ILE A 574 -8.22 15.79 -22.19
N GLY A 575 -7.71 14.57 -22.31
CA GLY A 575 -7.54 13.89 -23.59
C GLY A 575 -8.84 13.63 -24.32
N HIS A 576 -9.97 13.51 -23.59
CA HIS A 576 -11.33 13.47 -24.13
C HIS A 576 -11.95 14.87 -24.37
N GLY A 577 -11.19 15.94 -24.20
CA GLY A 577 -11.59 17.33 -24.47
C GLY A 577 -12.38 18.00 -23.35
N LEU A 578 -12.27 17.50 -22.10
CA LEU A 578 -12.84 18.15 -20.92
C LEU A 578 -11.89 19.23 -20.39
N ASP A 579 -12.45 20.31 -19.84
CA ASP A 579 -11.68 21.38 -19.18
C ASP A 579 -11.48 21.05 -17.70
N ILE A 580 -10.25 20.61 -17.35
CA ILE A 580 -9.91 20.13 -15.99
C ILE A 580 -8.53 20.69 -15.62
N PRO A 581 -8.47 21.93 -15.08
CA PRO A 581 -7.20 22.62 -14.83
C PRO A 581 -6.33 21.95 -13.76
N ASN A 582 -6.91 21.11 -12.91
CA ASN A 582 -6.21 20.40 -11.83
C ASN A 582 -6.07 18.88 -12.08
N GLN A 583 -6.18 18.42 -13.35
CA GLN A 583 -5.98 17.00 -13.65
C GLN A 583 -4.57 16.56 -13.24
N THR A 584 -4.50 15.46 -12.46
CA THR A 584 -3.23 14.88 -11.99
C THR A 584 -2.72 13.79 -12.93
N LEU A 585 -3.61 13.13 -13.68
CA LEU A 585 -3.23 12.19 -14.72
C LEU A 585 -2.57 12.92 -15.90
N PRO A 586 -1.43 12.46 -16.44
CA PRO A 586 -0.87 12.97 -17.67
C PRO A 586 -1.91 12.98 -18.80
N PHE A 587 -2.02 14.08 -19.52
CA PHE A 587 -3.03 14.27 -20.56
C PHE A 587 -2.60 13.78 -21.96
N ASP A 588 -1.32 13.41 -22.11
CA ASP A 588 -0.82 12.82 -23.34
C ASP A 588 -1.34 11.40 -23.53
N SER A 589 -1.58 11.02 -24.79
CA SER A 589 -1.95 9.66 -25.12
C SER A 589 -0.82 8.67 -24.76
N LEU A 590 -1.19 7.53 -24.16
CA LEU A 590 -0.26 6.43 -23.86
C LEU A 590 0.22 5.73 -25.12
N ASN A 591 -0.48 5.91 -26.26
CA ASN A 591 -0.21 5.28 -27.55
C ASN A 591 -0.12 3.74 -27.45
N LEU A 592 -1.02 3.14 -26.68
CA LEU A 592 -1.19 1.69 -26.65
C LEU A 592 -2.02 1.27 -27.87
N ASN A 593 -1.55 0.26 -28.58
CA ASN A 593 -2.32 -0.35 -29.66
C ASN A 593 -3.37 -1.35 -29.12
N GLU A 594 -4.26 -1.85 -29.99
CA GLU A 594 -5.35 -2.76 -29.57
C GLU A 594 -4.87 -4.05 -28.90
N ASP A 595 -3.76 -4.61 -29.33
CA ASP A 595 -3.22 -5.86 -28.75
C ASP A 595 -2.59 -5.56 -27.36
N GLU A 596 -1.89 -4.45 -27.21
CA GLU A 596 -1.37 -4.00 -25.92
C GLU A 596 -2.49 -3.73 -24.91
N ILE A 597 -3.62 -3.15 -25.33
CA ILE A 597 -4.80 -2.95 -24.49
C ILE A 597 -5.38 -4.30 -24.05
N LYS A 598 -5.55 -5.26 -24.98
CA LYS A 598 -6.02 -6.62 -24.66
C LYS A 598 -5.09 -7.33 -23.67
N ASP A 599 -3.78 -7.19 -23.84
CA ASP A 599 -2.79 -7.78 -22.94
C ASP A 599 -2.88 -7.19 -21.52
N VAL A 600 -3.03 -5.85 -21.38
CA VAL A 600 -3.25 -5.21 -20.07
C VAL A 600 -4.54 -5.71 -19.42
N ILE A 601 -5.61 -5.86 -20.17
CA ILE A 601 -6.88 -6.42 -19.67
C ILE A 601 -6.68 -7.88 -19.24
N ALA A 602 -5.98 -8.69 -20.02
CA ALA A 602 -5.66 -10.07 -19.67
C ALA A 602 -4.87 -10.14 -18.35
N PHE A 603 -3.86 -9.28 -18.18
CA PHE A 603 -3.16 -9.17 -16.90
C PHE A 603 -4.11 -8.80 -15.74
N MET A 604 -4.95 -7.78 -15.89
CA MET A 604 -5.90 -7.37 -14.84
C MET A 604 -6.86 -8.52 -14.45
N GLN A 605 -7.23 -9.39 -15.38
CA GLN A 605 -8.04 -10.58 -15.11
C GLN A 605 -7.31 -11.59 -14.22
N THR A 606 -5.97 -11.69 -14.33
CA THR A 606 -5.17 -12.58 -13.47
C THR A 606 -5.13 -12.15 -11.99
N LEU A 607 -5.55 -10.92 -11.67
CA LEU A 607 -5.65 -10.40 -10.30
C LEU A 607 -6.91 -10.86 -9.57
N SER A 608 -7.69 -11.76 -10.15
CA SER A 608 -8.97 -12.21 -9.60
C SER A 608 -8.79 -13.35 -8.60
N ASP A 609 -9.27 -13.15 -7.37
CA ASP A 609 -9.32 -14.13 -6.30
C ASP A 609 -10.54 -13.88 -5.41
N THR A 610 -11.58 -14.69 -5.62
CA THR A 610 -12.81 -14.67 -4.81
C THR A 610 -13.04 -15.98 -4.06
N ILE A 611 -12.13 -16.95 -4.22
CA ILE A 611 -12.30 -18.32 -3.68
C ILE A 611 -12.29 -18.29 -2.15
N GLY A 612 -13.37 -18.83 -1.56
CA GLY A 612 -13.55 -18.87 -0.10
C GLY A 612 -14.00 -17.55 0.54
N LEU A 613 -13.92 -16.40 -0.19
CA LEU A 613 -14.29 -15.10 0.35
C LEU A 613 -15.79 -14.82 0.28
N THR A 614 -16.48 -15.36 -0.72
CA THR A 614 -17.87 -15.04 -1.08
C THR A 614 -18.93 -15.89 -0.39
N SER A 615 -18.57 -16.72 0.59
CA SER A 615 -19.51 -17.60 1.29
C SER A 615 -20.49 -16.80 2.17
N LYS A 616 -21.79 -17.16 2.12
CA LYS A 616 -22.85 -16.56 2.94
C LYS A 616 -23.10 -17.42 4.20
N PRO A 617 -23.65 -16.85 5.30
CA PRO A 617 -24.21 -17.64 6.38
C PRO A 617 -25.39 -18.47 5.88
N ASN A 618 -25.56 -19.69 6.40
CA ASN A 618 -26.71 -20.53 6.05
C ASN A 618 -28.03 -19.99 6.63
N LYS A 619 -27.98 -19.40 7.81
CA LYS A 619 -29.10 -18.75 8.49
C LYS A 619 -28.58 -17.61 9.39
N LEU A 620 -29.48 -16.72 9.76
CA LEU A 620 -29.23 -15.67 10.74
C LEU A 620 -29.72 -16.11 12.13
N PRO A 621 -29.15 -15.61 13.22
CA PRO A 621 -29.61 -15.87 14.58
C PRO A 621 -31.08 -15.50 14.77
N ASN A 622 -31.84 -16.33 15.51
CA ASN A 622 -33.23 -16.06 15.82
C ASN A 622 -33.36 -14.91 16.83
N ILE A 623 -34.46 -14.19 16.76
CA ILE A 623 -34.83 -13.17 17.74
C ILE A 623 -36.21 -13.46 18.32
N SER A 624 -36.55 -12.83 19.43
CA SER A 624 -37.84 -13.02 20.11
C SER A 624 -39.06 -12.63 19.26
N ASP A 625 -38.89 -11.68 18.31
CA ASP A 625 -39.91 -11.38 17.30
C ASP A 625 -39.84 -12.43 16.18
N SER A 626 -40.72 -13.42 16.25
CA SER A 626 -40.74 -14.52 15.30
C SER A 626 -40.97 -14.10 13.83
N THR A 627 -41.59 -12.95 13.60
CA THR A 627 -41.84 -12.44 12.24
C THR A 627 -40.55 -12.09 11.52
N LEU A 628 -39.53 -11.66 12.27
CA LEU A 628 -38.20 -11.31 11.75
C LEU A 628 -37.25 -12.52 11.61
N ASN A 629 -37.65 -13.71 12.05
CA ASN A 629 -36.83 -14.92 11.90
C ASN A 629 -36.80 -15.46 10.47
N TYR A 630 -37.68 -14.96 9.60
CA TYR A 630 -37.71 -15.29 8.15
C TYR A 630 -37.04 -14.23 7.28
N ARG A 631 -36.30 -13.28 7.88
CA ARG A 631 -35.57 -12.25 7.14
C ARG A 631 -34.51 -12.86 6.21
N ILE A 632 -34.34 -12.25 5.07
CA ILE A 632 -33.45 -12.75 3.99
C ILE A 632 -31.99 -12.56 4.39
N VAL A 633 -31.19 -13.64 4.34
CA VAL A 633 -29.74 -13.56 4.52
C VAL A 633 -29.14 -12.69 3.42
N GLY A 634 -28.52 -11.57 3.80
CA GLY A 634 -27.99 -10.56 2.86
C GLY A 634 -28.96 -9.44 2.50
N GLY A 635 -30.19 -9.49 3.02
CA GLY A 635 -31.21 -8.45 2.79
C GLY A 635 -31.80 -8.43 1.38
N GLU A 636 -32.63 -7.42 1.13
CA GLU A 636 -33.21 -7.11 -0.19
C GLU A 636 -32.36 -6.08 -0.92
N TYR A 637 -32.45 -6.08 -2.27
CA TYR A 637 -31.78 -5.08 -3.13
C TYR A 637 -32.73 -4.50 -4.18
#